data_ebccc4b98cdb282aff0d01addb100bfa
#
_entry.id   ebccc4b98cdb282aff0d01addb100bfa
#
_cell.length_a   1.000
_cell.length_b   1.000
_cell.length_c   1.000
_cell.angle_alpha   90.00
_cell.angle_beta   90.00
_cell.angle_gamma   90.00
#
_symmetry.space_group_name_H-M   'P 1'
#
loop_
_entity.id
_entity.type
_entity.pdbx_description
1 polymer ?
#
loop_
_entity_poly.entity_id
_entity_poly.type
_entity_poly.pdbx_seq_one_letter_code
_entity_poly.pdbx_strand_id
1 'polypeptide(L)'
;QIPHEFILLQGIPVPEKGKYGTGLVFLPKDEKKQQDILSIMIEEIEREGLQLMHLRNVPTNPDCLGEAALSNEPAIKQVFITGVTDDKVPVFERTLYLIRKRIEKRVTDPDFYICSLSNSNIVYKGMLSSLQLRQYYPDLTNNYFTSGLALVHSRFSTNTFPTWSLAQPFRLLCHNGEINTIRGNRGWMKARESVLSSEALGDIREISPIVQPNMSDSASLDNVFEFFVMSGLSLPHAMAVMLPESFNDKNPISEDLKAFYEYHSILMEPWDGPAALLFSDGRFAGGMLDRNGLRPARYTITKNDMMVVASEVGVMDFDPTEIAEKGRLQPGKILLIDTQEGKIYYDGEIKERLATAHPYRQWLNTNRIELEKLRSGRKVENGIDNLTRNELEFGFGEEDIDGTIIPMATKGQEPTASMGNDTPLAVLSDQPQIFFNYFRQQFAQVTNPAIDSIRENLVMSLTEYIGRVGSGILNPDESNCKMVRLPHPILTNTQLDILQNIRYKGFNTVKLHMLFETAKGEEGLHEALDSLCKEAEKSVDDGYNYIILSDRGVDETHAAIPSLLAVSAVHHYLIDAGKRVQTALIVESGEIREVMHAALLLGYGASALCPYLTYAVLDDLVKRGKIQEDYHTAEQNYIKAVKKGLFKIMAKMGISTIRSYRGAKIFESIGLSESLLKNYFGTEVSTIGGIGLETIARDAIRLHDKAFAAKKLDFLPSMGQFHYRKDGIKHAWNPETIATLQLATRKGDYELFKKYTHLVDDKQEPIFIR
;
A
#
# COMPACT_ATOMS: atom_id res chain seq x y z
N GLN A 1 5.33 24.99 19.53
CA GLN A 1 5.09 26.36 19.04
C GLN A 1 6.40 27.14 18.96
N ILE A 2 6.46 28.21 18.15
CA ILE A 2 7.62 29.09 18.02
C ILE A 2 7.82 29.87 19.33
N PRO A 3 9.01 29.80 19.97
CA PRO A 3 9.32 30.50 21.22
C PRO A 3 9.72 31.97 20.93
N HIS A 4 8.75 32.83 20.69
CA HIS A 4 8.96 34.22 20.22
C HIS A 4 9.85 35.06 21.13
N GLU A 5 9.61 35.02 22.45
CA GLU A 5 10.40 35.75 23.45
C GLU A 5 11.88 35.32 23.45
N PHE A 6 12.11 34.00 23.35
CA PHE A 6 13.47 33.47 23.22
C PHE A 6 14.20 34.02 21.99
N ILE A 7 13.51 34.09 20.83
CA ILE A 7 14.09 34.58 19.57
C ILE A 7 14.48 36.06 19.70
N LEU A 8 13.62 36.87 20.27
CA LEU A 8 13.91 38.28 20.52
C LEU A 8 15.13 38.46 21.45
N LEU A 9 15.26 37.63 22.49
CA LEU A 9 16.41 37.65 23.39
C LEU A 9 17.73 37.19 22.74
N GLN A 10 17.67 36.46 21.63
CA GLN A 10 18.84 36.15 20.81
C GLN A 10 19.30 37.34 19.95
N GLY A 11 18.68 38.52 20.07
CA GLY A 11 18.97 39.69 19.30
C GLY A 11 18.47 39.66 17.86
N ILE A 12 17.53 38.78 17.53
CA ILE A 12 16.95 38.64 16.20
C ILE A 12 15.68 39.53 16.16
N PRO A 13 15.63 40.58 15.36
CA PRO A 13 14.54 41.54 15.36
C PRO A 13 13.35 41.05 14.51
N VAL A 14 12.75 39.91 14.90
CA VAL A 14 11.58 39.37 14.21
C VAL A 14 10.34 40.25 14.37
N PRO A 15 9.44 40.32 13.36
CA PRO A 15 8.13 40.95 13.49
C PRO A 15 7.25 40.27 14.53
N GLU A 16 6.02 40.76 14.68
CA GLU A 16 5.01 40.15 15.54
C GLU A 16 4.81 38.67 15.23
N LYS A 17 4.43 37.89 16.25
CA LYS A 17 4.13 36.47 16.14
C LYS A 17 3.11 36.20 15.02
N GLY A 18 3.42 35.25 14.14
CA GLY A 18 2.61 34.93 12.96
C GLY A 18 2.98 35.67 11.68
N LYS A 19 3.76 36.79 11.78
CA LYS A 19 4.23 37.59 10.62
C LYS A 19 5.66 37.25 10.16
N TYR A 20 6.22 36.19 10.68
CA TYR A 20 7.50 35.64 10.20
C TYR A 20 7.44 34.10 10.19
N GLY A 21 8.16 33.52 9.26
CA GLY A 21 8.37 32.06 9.18
C GLY A 21 9.75 31.69 9.71
N THR A 22 9.85 30.60 10.44
CA THR A 22 11.14 30.07 10.91
C THR A 22 11.16 28.56 10.92
N GLY A 23 12.36 28.00 10.92
CA GLY A 23 12.54 26.55 11.04
C GLY A 23 14.01 26.15 11.01
N LEU A 24 14.28 24.91 11.46
CA LEU A 24 15.60 24.34 11.41
C LEU A 24 15.85 23.67 10.04
N VAL A 25 17.05 23.89 9.52
CA VAL A 25 17.53 23.34 8.26
C VAL A 25 18.82 22.57 8.52
N PHE A 26 18.84 21.31 8.12
CA PHE A 26 20.06 20.51 8.05
C PHE A 26 20.73 20.74 6.71
N LEU A 27 22.00 21.02 6.73
CA LEU A 27 22.85 21.32 5.58
C LEU A 27 24.08 20.41 5.58
N PRO A 28 24.65 20.09 4.41
CA PRO A 28 25.92 19.41 4.34
C PRO A 28 27.02 20.21 5.04
N LYS A 29 28.08 19.54 5.55
CA LYS A 29 29.21 20.25 6.22
C LYS A 29 30.09 21.04 5.24
N ASP A 30 30.04 20.74 3.95
CA ASP A 30 30.78 21.48 2.90
C ASP A 30 30.20 22.87 2.71
N GLU A 31 31.04 23.91 2.92
CA GLU A 31 30.63 25.32 2.87
C GLU A 31 30.15 25.75 1.48
N LYS A 32 30.75 25.21 0.41
CA LYS A 32 30.34 25.55 -0.96
C LYS A 32 28.92 25.01 -1.24
N LYS A 33 28.67 23.75 -0.89
CA LYS A 33 27.35 23.17 -1.01
C LYS A 33 26.30 23.92 -0.18
N GLN A 34 26.65 24.35 1.04
CA GLN A 34 25.77 25.21 1.85
C GLN A 34 25.41 26.50 1.11
N GLN A 35 26.39 27.20 0.51
CA GLN A 35 26.14 28.44 -0.23
C GLN A 35 25.23 28.20 -1.44
N ASP A 36 25.47 27.12 -2.20
CA ASP A 36 24.65 26.78 -3.36
C ASP A 36 23.20 26.52 -2.94
N ILE A 37 22.98 25.75 -1.86
CA ILE A 37 21.68 25.49 -1.32
C ILE A 37 20.99 26.75 -0.80
N LEU A 38 21.71 27.59 -0.05
CA LEU A 38 21.18 28.84 0.46
C LEU A 38 20.77 29.80 -0.66
N SER A 39 21.53 29.83 -1.78
CA SER A 39 21.14 30.60 -2.96
C SER A 39 19.80 30.15 -3.53
N ILE A 40 19.60 28.83 -3.66
CA ILE A 40 18.32 28.26 -4.09
C ILE A 40 17.20 28.65 -3.12
N MET A 41 17.46 28.58 -1.81
CA MET A 41 16.47 28.95 -0.79
C MET A 41 16.06 30.42 -0.91
N ILE A 42 17.04 31.34 -1.11
CA ILE A 42 16.80 32.78 -1.27
C ILE A 42 15.94 33.01 -2.52
N GLU A 43 16.29 32.40 -3.66
CA GLU A 43 15.53 32.54 -4.90
C GLU A 43 14.05 32.13 -4.73
N GLU A 44 13.78 31.00 -4.07
CA GLU A 44 12.38 30.54 -3.86
C GLU A 44 11.62 31.42 -2.84
N ILE A 45 12.32 31.99 -1.86
CA ILE A 45 11.75 32.96 -0.91
C ILE A 45 11.38 34.26 -1.62
N GLU A 46 12.30 34.80 -2.42
CA GLU A 46 12.12 36.05 -3.17
C GLU A 46 11.04 35.91 -4.26
N ARG A 47 10.88 34.73 -4.84
CA ARG A 47 9.81 34.41 -5.80
C ARG A 47 8.41 34.70 -5.23
N GLU A 48 8.20 34.51 -3.92
CA GLU A 48 6.94 34.81 -3.24
C GLU A 48 6.85 36.26 -2.73
N GLY A 49 7.86 37.11 -3.07
CA GLY A 49 7.91 38.48 -2.60
C GLY A 49 8.33 38.63 -1.13
N LEU A 50 8.90 37.56 -0.57
CA LEU A 50 9.39 37.49 0.80
C LEU A 50 10.92 37.65 0.81
N GLN A 51 11.52 37.76 1.99
CA GLN A 51 12.96 37.90 2.15
C GLN A 51 13.51 37.03 3.28
N LEU A 52 14.69 36.45 3.10
CA LEU A 52 15.46 35.83 4.17
C LEU A 52 16.05 36.93 5.04
N MET A 53 15.41 37.16 6.20
CA MET A 53 15.80 38.24 7.12
C MET A 53 17.07 37.90 7.89
N HIS A 54 17.18 36.66 8.36
CA HIS A 54 18.27 36.22 9.23
C HIS A 54 18.55 34.74 9.08
N LEU A 55 19.82 34.35 9.23
CA LEU A 55 20.27 32.97 9.26
C LEU A 55 21.12 32.76 10.53
N ARG A 56 20.60 32.02 11.48
CA ARG A 56 21.25 31.74 12.76
C ARG A 56 21.92 30.36 12.73
N ASN A 57 23.17 30.29 13.17
CA ASN A 57 23.76 28.97 13.51
C ASN A 57 23.13 28.50 14.81
N VAL A 58 22.52 27.31 14.79
CA VAL A 58 21.92 26.72 16.00
C VAL A 58 23.05 26.22 16.90
N PRO A 59 23.11 26.64 18.18
CA PRO A 59 24.09 26.09 19.12
C PRO A 59 23.85 24.60 19.33
N THR A 60 24.91 23.82 19.19
CA THR A 60 24.90 22.37 19.40
C THR A 60 26.07 21.95 20.27
N ASN A 61 25.94 20.82 20.97
CA ASN A 61 27.01 20.20 21.74
C ASN A 61 27.30 18.78 21.20
N PRO A 62 28.23 18.64 20.25
CA PRO A 62 28.59 17.37 19.66
C PRO A 62 29.19 16.34 20.64
N ASP A 63 29.77 16.80 21.77
CA ASP A 63 30.44 15.93 22.74
C ASP A 63 29.51 14.88 23.42
N CYS A 64 28.18 15.11 23.33
CA CYS A 64 27.21 14.16 23.85
C CYS A 64 26.81 13.08 22.82
N LEU A 65 27.29 13.16 21.55
CA LEU A 65 26.92 12.25 20.48
C LEU A 65 27.68 10.93 20.53
N GLY A 66 27.02 9.84 20.14
CA GLY A 66 27.72 8.61 19.79
C GLY A 66 28.34 8.66 18.39
N GLU A 67 29.28 7.78 18.11
CA GLU A 67 30.09 7.75 16.89
C GLU A 67 29.24 7.82 15.60
N ALA A 68 28.17 7.01 15.52
CA ALA A 68 27.28 6.97 14.34
C ALA A 68 26.51 8.28 14.13
N ALA A 69 26.08 8.95 15.20
CA ALA A 69 25.38 10.22 15.12
C ALA A 69 26.35 11.35 14.74
N LEU A 70 27.55 11.32 15.31
CA LEU A 70 28.60 12.33 15.04
C LEU A 70 29.12 12.28 13.61
N SER A 71 29.33 11.08 13.05
CA SER A 71 29.81 10.90 11.67
C SER A 71 28.84 11.44 10.62
N ASN A 72 27.54 11.43 10.93
CA ASN A 72 26.46 11.89 10.03
C ASN A 72 25.82 13.21 10.51
N GLU A 73 26.42 13.91 11.47
CA GLU A 73 25.90 15.16 11.99
C GLU A 73 25.87 16.23 10.88
N PRO A 74 24.71 16.87 10.61
CA PRO A 74 24.63 17.97 9.64
C PRO A 74 25.09 19.30 10.24
N ALA A 75 25.36 20.29 9.40
CA ALA A 75 25.39 21.67 9.84
C ALA A 75 23.94 22.16 10.05
N ILE A 76 23.63 22.68 11.25
CA ILE A 76 22.26 23.05 11.61
C ILE A 76 22.11 24.56 11.65
N LYS A 77 21.26 25.09 10.79
CA LYS A 77 20.91 26.51 10.75
C LYS A 77 19.42 26.72 10.99
N GLN A 78 19.09 27.87 11.58
CA GLN A 78 17.72 28.33 11.72
C GLN A 78 17.51 29.49 10.78
N VAL A 79 16.49 29.41 9.93
CA VAL A 79 16.12 30.44 8.96
C VAL A 79 14.99 31.32 9.49
N PHE A 80 14.98 32.60 9.14
CA PHE A 80 13.92 33.55 9.44
C PHE A 80 13.51 34.26 8.16
N ILE A 81 12.23 34.13 7.82
CA ILE A 81 11.61 34.67 6.61
C ILE A 81 10.60 35.73 7.02
N THR A 82 10.62 36.87 6.37
CA THR A 82 9.71 37.99 6.62
C THR A 82 9.26 38.65 5.32
N GLY A 83 8.49 39.75 5.41
CA GLY A 83 7.98 40.48 4.26
C GLY A 83 6.52 40.15 3.93
N VAL A 84 5.84 39.32 4.76
CA VAL A 84 4.42 39.06 4.58
C VAL A 84 3.62 40.31 4.92
N THR A 85 2.69 40.69 4.04
CA THR A 85 1.74 41.80 4.25
C THR A 85 0.54 41.29 5.06
N ASP A 86 -0.16 42.19 5.77
CA ASP A 86 -1.25 41.82 6.69
C ASP A 86 -2.38 41.03 6.00
N ASP A 87 -2.69 41.34 4.75
CA ASP A 87 -3.68 40.63 3.94
C ASP A 87 -3.27 39.20 3.58
N LYS A 88 -1.97 38.91 3.58
CA LYS A 88 -1.42 37.56 3.28
C LYS A 88 -1.13 36.71 4.52
N VAL A 89 -1.20 37.25 5.72
CA VAL A 89 -0.96 36.49 6.97
C VAL A 89 -1.84 35.23 7.05
N PRO A 90 -3.14 35.22 6.68
CA PRO A 90 -3.97 34.01 6.74
C PRO A 90 -3.52 32.85 5.83
N VAL A 91 -2.74 33.16 4.78
CA VAL A 91 -2.23 32.14 3.83
C VAL A 91 -0.73 31.93 3.95
N PHE A 92 -0.07 32.58 4.88
CA PHE A 92 1.40 32.60 4.99
C PHE A 92 1.99 31.22 5.27
N GLU A 93 1.37 30.43 6.14
CA GLU A 93 1.81 29.05 6.40
C GLU A 93 1.85 28.20 5.10
N ARG A 94 0.86 28.38 4.24
CA ARG A 94 0.77 27.74 2.93
C ARG A 94 1.87 28.23 1.99
N THR A 95 2.17 29.52 2.00
CA THR A 95 3.28 30.08 1.22
C THR A 95 4.62 29.49 1.64
N LEU A 96 4.85 29.35 2.96
CA LEU A 96 6.05 28.69 3.51
C LEU A 96 6.15 27.22 3.08
N TYR A 97 5.02 26.50 3.05
CA TYR A 97 4.95 25.14 2.53
C TYR A 97 5.35 25.07 1.04
N LEU A 98 4.84 25.95 0.19
CA LEU A 98 5.17 26.00 -1.24
C LEU A 98 6.67 26.28 -1.45
N ILE A 99 7.22 27.26 -0.74
CA ILE A 99 8.66 27.58 -0.76
C ILE A 99 9.47 26.33 -0.42
N ARG A 100 9.17 25.70 0.70
CA ARG A 100 9.87 24.49 1.15
C ARG A 100 9.81 23.37 0.11
N LYS A 101 8.63 23.06 -0.43
CA LYS A 101 8.47 21.99 -1.42
C LYS A 101 9.24 22.25 -2.71
N ARG A 102 9.31 23.52 -3.17
CA ARG A 102 10.09 23.90 -4.34
C ARG A 102 11.58 23.77 -4.07
N ILE A 103 12.05 24.16 -2.88
CA ILE A 103 13.46 23.98 -2.47
C ILE A 103 13.79 22.48 -2.45
N GLU A 104 12.97 21.65 -1.78
CA GLU A 104 13.15 20.19 -1.71
C GLU A 104 13.17 19.53 -3.10
N LYS A 105 12.47 20.09 -4.08
CA LYS A 105 12.48 19.60 -5.48
C LYS A 105 13.77 19.95 -6.21
N ARG A 106 14.36 21.10 -5.93
CA ARG A 106 15.57 21.62 -6.61
C ARG A 106 16.85 21.08 -5.98
N VAL A 107 16.86 20.84 -4.67
CA VAL A 107 18.03 20.38 -3.92
C VAL A 107 18.00 18.85 -3.82
N THR A 108 19.00 18.20 -4.44
CA THR A 108 19.10 16.73 -4.46
C THR A 108 20.19 16.19 -3.52
N ASP A 109 20.86 17.05 -2.75
CA ASP A 109 21.90 16.63 -1.80
C ASP A 109 21.26 15.81 -0.67
N PRO A 110 21.72 14.58 -0.38
CA PRO A 110 21.13 13.69 0.63
C PRO A 110 21.28 14.21 2.07
N ASP A 111 22.22 15.09 2.34
CA ASP A 111 22.46 15.69 3.66
C ASP A 111 21.59 16.94 3.89
N PHE A 112 20.80 17.35 2.88
CA PHE A 112 19.90 18.48 2.99
C PHE A 112 18.53 18.04 3.48
N TYR A 113 18.00 18.73 4.50
CA TYR A 113 16.63 18.50 4.99
C TYR A 113 16.08 19.73 5.73
N ILE A 114 14.87 20.14 5.42
CA ILE A 114 14.16 21.18 6.17
C ILE A 114 13.28 20.50 7.24
N CYS A 115 13.67 20.62 8.51
CA CYS A 115 12.95 20.01 9.63
C CYS A 115 11.54 20.58 9.80
N SER A 116 11.44 21.90 9.73
CA SER A 116 10.20 22.67 9.69
C SER A 116 10.45 24.01 9.01
N LEU A 117 9.42 24.59 8.42
CA LEU A 117 9.40 25.97 7.95
C LEU A 117 7.96 26.46 8.12
N SER A 118 7.69 27.21 9.19
CA SER A 118 6.33 27.49 9.65
C SER A 118 6.28 28.86 10.34
N ASN A 119 5.10 29.48 10.40
CA ASN A 119 4.84 30.69 11.18
C ASN A 119 4.28 30.36 12.59
N SER A 120 4.08 29.07 12.90
CA SER A 120 3.47 28.61 14.15
C SER A 120 4.29 27.57 14.91
N ASN A 121 4.96 26.67 14.20
CA ASN A 121 5.69 25.53 14.74
C ASN A 121 7.21 25.60 14.51
N ILE A 122 7.97 24.95 15.39
CA ILE A 122 9.40 24.71 15.19
C ILE A 122 9.72 23.27 15.63
N VAL A 123 10.56 22.57 14.87
CA VAL A 123 10.94 21.19 15.12
C VAL A 123 12.43 21.08 15.43
N TYR A 124 12.76 20.61 16.64
CA TYR A 124 14.10 20.20 17.05
C TYR A 124 14.16 18.68 17.08
N LYS A 125 15.06 18.10 16.29
CA LYS A 125 15.19 16.63 16.17
C LYS A 125 16.61 16.21 15.77
N GLY A 126 16.90 14.92 15.86
CA GLY A 126 18.19 14.38 15.45
C GLY A 126 18.38 12.92 15.84
N MET A 127 19.55 12.36 15.55
CA MET A 127 19.94 11.03 16.00
C MET A 127 20.36 11.08 17.48
N LEU A 128 19.39 11.32 18.34
CA LEU A 128 19.57 11.62 19.76
C LEU A 128 18.68 10.71 20.61
N SER A 129 19.19 10.25 21.75
CA SER A 129 18.35 9.70 22.80
C SER A 129 17.60 10.83 23.53
N SER A 130 16.58 10.50 24.29
CA SER A 130 15.78 11.47 25.05
C SER A 130 16.62 12.34 25.99
N LEU A 131 17.67 11.78 26.59
CA LEU A 131 18.58 12.51 27.47
C LEU A 131 19.53 13.43 26.71
N GLN A 132 20.00 12.99 25.53
CA GLN A 132 20.90 13.77 24.70
C GLN A 132 20.23 14.98 24.07
N LEU A 133 18.92 14.97 23.80
CA LEU A 133 18.22 16.07 23.14
C LEU A 133 18.48 17.42 23.80
N ARG A 134 18.35 17.48 25.14
CA ARG A 134 18.59 18.72 25.91
C ARG A 134 20.08 19.05 26.05
N GLN A 135 20.95 18.04 26.02
CA GLN A 135 22.40 18.25 26.08
C GLN A 135 22.92 18.76 24.74
N TYR A 136 22.40 18.24 23.64
CA TYR A 136 22.81 18.58 22.29
C TYR A 136 22.30 19.96 21.85
N TYR A 137 21.05 20.31 22.21
CA TYR A 137 20.46 21.63 21.88
C TYR A 137 20.35 22.49 23.15
N PRO A 138 21.35 23.37 23.44
CA PRO A 138 21.31 24.30 24.59
C PRO A 138 20.07 25.21 24.57
N ASP A 139 19.54 25.55 23.40
CA ASP A 139 18.30 26.33 23.24
C ASP A 139 17.15 25.78 24.09
N LEU A 140 16.99 24.46 24.14
CA LEU A 140 15.92 23.78 24.87
C LEU A 140 16.06 23.82 26.39
N THR A 141 17.17 24.32 26.90
CA THR A 141 17.40 24.53 28.34
C THR A 141 17.20 25.96 28.80
N ASN A 142 16.99 26.87 27.83
CA ASN A 142 16.79 28.28 28.13
C ASN A 142 15.40 28.53 28.71
N ASN A 143 15.31 29.26 29.82
CA ASN A 143 14.05 29.54 30.54
C ASN A 143 13.02 30.32 29.69
N TYR A 144 13.46 31.07 28.68
CA TYR A 144 12.61 31.81 27.76
C TYR A 144 12.15 30.98 26.57
N PHE A 145 12.66 29.75 26.42
CA PHE A 145 12.19 28.80 25.41
C PHE A 145 10.90 28.14 25.88
N THR A 146 9.83 28.88 25.82
CA THR A 146 8.51 28.44 26.31
C THR A 146 7.55 28.08 25.16
N SER A 147 6.70 27.11 25.39
CA SER A 147 5.67 26.68 24.45
C SER A 147 4.45 26.16 25.20
N GLY A 148 3.25 26.53 24.75
CA GLY A 148 1.99 25.98 25.28
C GLY A 148 1.68 24.56 24.77
N LEU A 149 2.45 24.04 23.83
CA LEU A 149 2.26 22.73 23.22
C LEU A 149 3.59 22.11 22.84
N ALA A 150 3.76 20.81 23.13
CA ALA A 150 4.90 20.03 22.68
C ALA A 150 4.46 18.65 22.16
N LEU A 151 4.89 18.28 20.95
CA LEU A 151 4.89 16.91 20.45
C LEU A 151 6.28 16.29 20.63
N VAL A 152 6.36 15.13 21.23
CA VAL A 152 7.63 14.46 21.56
C VAL A 152 7.60 13.01 21.10
N HIS A 153 8.68 12.54 20.48
CA HIS A 153 8.84 11.15 20.10
C HIS A 153 10.29 10.71 20.26
N SER A 154 10.53 9.50 20.76
CA SER A 154 11.89 9.04 21.12
C SER A 154 12.45 7.93 20.22
N ARG A 155 11.72 7.47 19.20
CA ARG A 155 12.15 6.35 18.35
C ARG A 155 12.05 6.67 16.87
N PHE A 156 12.83 5.95 16.07
CA PHE A 156 12.71 5.88 14.62
C PHE A 156 11.70 4.81 14.20
N SER A 157 11.25 4.86 12.94
CA SER A 157 10.55 3.74 12.31
C SER A 157 11.48 2.52 12.26
N THR A 158 10.97 1.34 12.59
CA THR A 158 11.76 0.10 12.70
C THR A 158 12.28 -0.42 11.35
N ASN A 159 11.65 -0.02 10.25
CA ASN A 159 11.94 -0.51 8.89
C ASN A 159 12.89 0.40 8.09
N THR A 160 13.50 1.40 8.72
CA THR A 160 14.44 2.32 8.09
C THR A 160 15.70 2.48 8.91
N PHE A 161 16.85 2.65 8.24
CA PHE A 161 18.07 3.03 8.96
C PHE A 161 17.91 4.42 9.56
N PRO A 162 18.30 4.61 10.84
CA PRO A 162 18.26 5.91 11.48
C PRO A 162 19.11 6.94 10.74
N THR A 163 18.52 8.11 10.47
CA THR A 163 19.22 9.29 9.95
C THR A 163 18.71 10.54 10.67
N TRP A 164 19.46 11.64 10.62
CA TRP A 164 19.05 12.90 11.23
C TRP A 164 17.70 13.40 10.72
N SER A 165 17.44 13.26 9.42
CA SER A 165 16.19 13.67 8.76
C SER A 165 15.00 12.81 9.13
N LEU A 166 15.20 11.51 9.41
CA LEU A 166 14.13 10.56 9.73
C LEU A 166 13.77 10.48 11.21
N ALA A 167 14.47 11.23 12.09
CA ALA A 167 14.03 11.41 13.46
C ALA A 167 12.63 12.04 13.53
N GLN A 168 11.85 11.60 14.50
CA GLN A 168 10.54 12.18 14.79
C GLN A 168 10.63 13.22 15.93
N PRO A 169 9.68 14.16 16.04
CA PRO A 169 8.50 14.35 15.21
C PRO A 169 8.81 14.85 13.80
N PHE A 170 7.86 14.65 12.90
CA PHE A 170 7.87 15.29 11.59
C PHE A 170 7.24 16.68 11.67
N ARG A 171 6.75 17.24 10.55
CA ARG A 171 6.31 18.64 10.50
C ARG A 171 4.98 18.86 11.23
N LEU A 172 4.03 17.98 11.02
CA LEU A 172 2.71 18.05 11.65
C LEU A 172 2.42 16.89 12.59
N LEU A 173 3.11 15.74 12.47
CA LEU A 173 2.78 14.55 13.24
C LEU A 173 3.98 13.82 13.85
N CYS A 174 3.67 12.99 14.84
CA CYS A 174 4.50 11.88 15.28
C CYS A 174 3.68 10.58 15.27
N HIS A 175 4.35 9.48 14.92
CA HIS A 175 3.72 8.19 14.67
C HIS A 175 4.43 7.07 15.44
N ASN A 176 3.71 6.43 16.34
CA ASN A 176 4.13 5.20 16.97
C ASN A 176 3.40 4.02 16.32
N GLY A 177 4.08 3.35 15.40
CA GLY A 177 3.52 2.23 14.66
C GLY A 177 4.21 1.98 13.32
N GLU A 178 3.49 1.34 12.41
CA GLU A 178 3.96 1.01 11.06
C GLU A 178 2.78 1.04 10.08
N ILE A 179 2.98 1.64 8.91
CA ILE A 179 2.01 1.57 7.81
C ILE A 179 2.35 0.37 6.95
N ASN A 180 1.61 -0.72 7.12
CA ASN A 180 1.86 -1.98 6.43
C ASN A 180 1.65 -1.87 4.91
N THR A 181 0.83 -0.93 4.46
CA THR A 181 0.47 -0.70 3.06
C THR A 181 1.30 0.38 2.37
N ILE A 182 2.38 0.83 2.99
CA ILE A 182 3.16 2.01 2.57
C ILE A 182 3.58 1.99 1.09
N ARG A 183 4.00 0.83 0.55
CA ARG A 183 4.40 0.71 -0.87
C ARG A 183 3.24 1.06 -1.80
N GLY A 184 2.06 0.51 -1.52
CA GLY A 184 0.83 0.81 -2.26
C GLY A 184 0.41 2.27 -2.11
N ASN A 185 0.38 2.80 -0.88
CA ASN A 185 -0.03 4.18 -0.61
C ASN A 185 0.86 5.20 -1.36
N ARG A 186 2.18 4.99 -1.41
CA ARG A 186 3.09 5.81 -2.21
C ARG A 186 2.78 5.74 -3.71
N GLY A 187 2.60 4.53 -4.24
CA GLY A 187 2.25 4.32 -5.65
C GLY A 187 0.92 4.98 -6.02
N TRP A 188 -0.10 4.80 -5.19
CA TRP A 188 -1.41 5.43 -5.41
C TRP A 188 -1.38 6.95 -5.24
N MET A 189 -0.56 7.48 -4.32
CA MET A 189 -0.39 8.93 -4.20
C MET A 189 0.28 9.51 -5.45
N LYS A 190 1.36 8.90 -5.95
CA LYS A 190 1.98 9.26 -7.22
C LYS A 190 0.97 9.23 -8.39
N ALA A 191 0.16 8.18 -8.45
CA ALA A 191 -0.87 8.05 -9.49
C ALA A 191 -1.93 9.17 -9.43
N ARG A 192 -2.22 9.71 -8.23
CA ARG A 192 -3.20 10.79 -8.03
C ARG A 192 -2.65 12.17 -8.33
N GLU A 193 -1.37 12.40 -8.18
CA GLU A 193 -0.76 13.74 -8.39
C GLU A 193 -1.19 14.40 -9.70
N SER A 194 -1.40 13.60 -10.75
CA SER A 194 -1.82 14.08 -12.07
C SER A 194 -3.27 14.58 -12.16
N VAL A 195 -4.15 14.10 -11.27
CA VAL A 195 -5.58 14.45 -11.25
C VAL A 195 -5.96 15.37 -10.09
N LEU A 196 -5.03 15.59 -9.14
CA LEU A 196 -5.26 16.50 -8.02
C LEU A 196 -5.21 17.95 -8.52
N SER A 197 -6.15 18.74 -8.05
CA SER A 197 -6.17 20.20 -8.21
C SER A 197 -6.50 20.86 -6.89
N SER A 198 -5.81 21.92 -6.56
CA SER A 198 -6.02 22.70 -5.34
C SER A 198 -5.99 24.19 -5.68
N GLU A 199 -7.12 24.89 -5.47
CA GLU A 199 -7.14 26.34 -5.61
C GLU A 199 -6.16 27.01 -4.64
N ALA A 200 -5.97 26.39 -3.48
CA ALA A 200 -5.13 26.91 -2.42
C ALA A 200 -3.64 26.80 -2.72
N LEU A 201 -3.21 25.76 -3.44
CA LEU A 201 -1.79 25.49 -3.72
C LEU A 201 -1.39 25.77 -5.17
N GLY A 202 -2.34 26.05 -6.06
CA GLY A 202 -2.06 26.28 -7.49
C GLY A 202 -1.65 24.99 -8.22
N ASP A 203 -0.62 25.08 -9.04
CA ASP A 203 -0.14 23.95 -9.85
C ASP A 203 0.59 22.92 -9.00
N ILE A 204 -0.05 21.78 -8.77
CA ILE A 204 0.52 20.66 -7.99
C ILE A 204 1.86 20.14 -8.56
N ARG A 205 2.07 20.29 -9.86
CA ARG A 205 3.33 19.88 -10.51
C ARG A 205 4.55 20.63 -9.98
N GLU A 206 4.38 21.84 -9.47
CA GLU A 206 5.50 22.62 -8.87
C GLU A 206 6.00 21.99 -7.56
N ILE A 207 5.13 21.34 -6.82
CA ILE A 207 5.42 20.73 -5.51
C ILE A 207 5.51 19.20 -5.53
N SER A 208 5.32 18.58 -6.69
CA SER A 208 5.51 17.12 -6.87
C SER A 208 7.00 16.76 -6.89
N PRO A 209 7.37 15.61 -6.31
CA PRO A 209 6.50 14.60 -5.71
C PRO A 209 5.98 15.04 -4.33
N ILE A 210 4.70 14.74 -4.04
CA ILE A 210 4.12 15.03 -2.72
C ILE A 210 4.82 14.21 -1.65
N VAL A 211 4.97 12.91 -1.88
CA VAL A 211 5.76 12.01 -1.02
C VAL A 211 7.21 12.01 -1.48
N GLN A 212 8.10 12.45 -0.62
CA GLN A 212 9.53 12.44 -0.90
C GLN A 212 10.05 11.00 -1.05
N PRO A 213 10.97 10.73 -2.00
CA PRO A 213 11.57 9.41 -2.15
C PRO A 213 12.44 9.04 -0.94
N ASN A 214 12.63 7.76 -0.70
CA ASN A 214 13.49 7.19 0.34
C ASN A 214 13.16 7.60 1.79
N MET A 215 11.95 8.09 2.05
CA MET A 215 11.48 8.42 3.38
C MET A 215 10.95 7.18 4.13
N SER A 216 10.84 7.27 5.47
CA SER A 216 10.12 6.26 6.27
C SER A 216 8.61 6.28 5.95
N ASP A 217 7.90 5.26 6.43
CA ASP A 217 6.44 5.22 6.39
C ASP A 217 5.81 6.43 7.09
N SER A 218 6.30 6.74 8.29
CA SER A 218 5.84 7.87 9.09
C SER A 218 6.10 9.22 8.42
N ALA A 219 7.26 9.40 7.78
CA ALA A 219 7.56 10.60 7.01
C ALA A 219 6.69 10.74 5.76
N SER A 220 6.40 9.63 5.09
CA SER A 220 5.48 9.61 3.94
C SER A 220 4.05 9.96 4.35
N LEU A 221 3.62 9.44 5.52
CA LEU A 221 2.32 9.78 6.10
C LEU A 221 2.22 11.28 6.42
N ASP A 222 3.27 11.85 7.05
CA ASP A 222 3.37 13.29 7.34
C ASP A 222 3.31 14.14 6.06
N ASN A 223 4.00 13.73 4.98
CA ASN A 223 3.98 14.46 3.72
C ASN A 223 2.57 14.55 3.10
N VAL A 224 1.82 13.46 3.11
CA VAL A 224 0.44 13.45 2.58
C VAL A 224 -0.51 14.18 3.51
N PHE A 225 -0.36 14.01 4.83
CA PHE A 225 -1.15 14.71 5.82
C PHE A 225 -0.97 16.22 5.71
N GLU A 226 0.28 16.69 5.66
CA GLU A 226 0.63 18.10 5.46
C GLU A 226 0.04 18.63 4.15
N PHE A 227 0.18 17.89 3.05
CA PHE A 227 -0.38 18.28 1.76
C PHE A 227 -1.89 18.50 1.83
N PHE A 228 -2.64 17.59 2.47
CA PHE A 228 -4.09 17.75 2.61
C PHE A 228 -4.46 18.97 3.47
N VAL A 229 -3.75 19.18 4.57
CA VAL A 229 -3.97 20.34 5.43
C VAL A 229 -3.66 21.64 4.69
N MET A 230 -2.55 21.72 3.98
CA MET A 230 -2.19 22.90 3.19
C MET A 230 -3.12 23.12 1.99
N SER A 231 -3.76 22.06 1.49
CA SER A 231 -4.82 22.15 0.47
C SER A 231 -6.16 22.62 1.02
N GLY A 232 -6.31 22.75 2.36
CA GLY A 232 -7.50 23.31 3.00
C GLY A 232 -8.36 22.32 3.80
N LEU A 233 -7.98 21.03 3.89
CA LEU A 233 -8.66 20.11 4.79
C LEU A 233 -8.27 20.43 6.24
N SER A 234 -9.23 20.34 7.18
CA SER A 234 -8.89 20.41 8.60
C SER A 234 -8.10 19.17 9.04
N LEU A 235 -7.28 19.29 10.10
CA LEU A 235 -6.51 18.18 10.66
C LEU A 235 -7.34 16.91 10.86
N PRO A 236 -8.51 16.95 11.56
CA PRO A 236 -9.33 15.76 11.75
C PRO A 236 -9.94 15.22 10.45
N HIS A 237 -10.23 16.08 9.45
CA HIS A 237 -10.74 15.65 8.15
C HIS A 237 -9.67 14.82 7.41
N ALA A 238 -8.46 15.37 7.28
CA ALA A 238 -7.33 14.68 6.64
C ALA A 238 -7.04 13.33 7.32
N MET A 239 -7.04 13.29 8.67
CA MET A 239 -6.86 12.03 9.42
C MET A 239 -7.98 11.03 9.18
N ALA A 240 -9.25 11.46 9.21
CA ALA A 240 -10.39 10.58 8.97
C ALA A 240 -10.41 9.97 7.55
N VAL A 241 -9.87 10.71 6.56
CA VAL A 241 -9.73 10.21 5.18
C VAL A 241 -8.59 9.19 5.07
N MET A 242 -7.44 9.48 5.69
CA MET A 242 -6.26 8.60 5.61
C MET A 242 -6.42 7.34 6.45
N LEU A 243 -7.03 7.44 7.63
CA LEU A 243 -7.24 6.35 8.58
C LEU A 243 -8.73 6.20 8.95
N PRO A 244 -9.58 5.78 8.03
CA PRO A 244 -11.03 5.70 8.27
C PRO A 244 -11.36 4.68 9.36
N GLU A 245 -12.34 5.00 10.18
CA GLU A 245 -12.91 4.09 11.17
C GLU A 245 -13.54 2.87 10.49
N SER A 246 -13.44 1.70 11.13
CA SER A 246 -14.16 0.51 10.68
C SER A 246 -15.64 0.57 11.09
N PHE A 247 -16.51 0.14 10.19
CA PHE A 247 -17.94 0.05 10.46
C PHE A 247 -18.57 -1.15 9.76
N ASN A 248 -19.51 -1.80 10.43
CA ASN A 248 -20.33 -2.88 9.91
C ASN A 248 -21.52 -3.11 10.86
N ASP A 249 -22.30 -4.18 10.64
CA ASP A 249 -23.46 -4.51 11.48
C ASP A 249 -23.11 -4.73 12.97
N LYS A 250 -21.87 -5.12 13.28
CA LYS A 250 -21.37 -5.32 14.66
C LYS A 250 -20.78 -4.06 15.27
N ASN A 251 -20.36 -3.11 14.45
CA ASN A 251 -19.86 -1.80 14.84
C ASN A 251 -20.61 -0.71 14.06
N PRO A 252 -21.88 -0.46 14.34
CA PRO A 252 -22.69 0.48 13.58
C PRO A 252 -22.29 1.93 13.87
N ILE A 253 -22.31 2.74 12.83
CA ILE A 253 -22.16 4.21 12.89
C ILE A 253 -23.37 4.86 12.24
N SER A 254 -23.53 6.18 12.38
CA SER A 254 -24.64 6.90 11.73
C SER A 254 -24.56 6.76 10.19
N GLU A 255 -25.70 6.77 9.52
CA GLU A 255 -25.77 6.65 8.05
C GLU A 255 -25.05 7.80 7.33
N ASP A 256 -25.02 9.00 7.91
CA ASP A 256 -24.30 10.13 7.32
C ASP A 256 -22.79 9.99 7.49
N LEU A 257 -22.32 9.49 8.63
CA LEU A 257 -20.91 9.18 8.84
C LEU A 257 -20.45 8.01 7.95
N LYS A 258 -21.30 6.99 7.77
CA LYS A 258 -21.04 5.92 6.82
C LYS A 258 -20.90 6.44 5.40
N ALA A 259 -21.78 7.35 4.99
CA ALA A 259 -21.72 7.97 3.67
C ALA A 259 -20.44 8.82 3.49
N PHE A 260 -20.00 9.54 4.51
CA PHE A 260 -18.72 10.25 4.52
C PHE A 260 -17.54 9.29 4.25
N TYR A 261 -17.45 8.19 5.00
CA TYR A 261 -16.38 7.23 4.82
C TYR A 261 -16.47 6.49 3.47
N GLU A 262 -17.66 6.14 3.00
CA GLU A 262 -17.85 5.53 1.69
C GLU A 262 -17.42 6.46 0.56
N TYR A 263 -17.79 7.76 0.63
CA TYR A 263 -17.38 8.76 -0.34
C TYR A 263 -15.85 8.86 -0.43
N HIS A 264 -15.18 9.01 0.71
CA HIS A 264 -13.72 9.15 0.72
C HIS A 264 -13.01 7.84 0.36
N SER A 265 -13.57 6.68 0.70
CA SER A 265 -13.02 5.40 0.28
C SER A 265 -13.07 5.17 -1.24
N ILE A 266 -13.99 5.80 -1.97
CA ILE A 266 -13.98 5.81 -3.44
C ILE A 266 -12.72 6.51 -3.97
N LEU A 267 -12.30 7.58 -3.32
CA LEU A 267 -11.25 8.48 -3.78
C LEU A 267 -9.85 8.07 -3.32
N MET A 268 -9.75 7.45 -2.15
CA MET A 268 -8.48 7.10 -1.53
C MET A 268 -8.56 5.76 -0.80
N GLU A 269 -7.51 4.96 -0.91
CA GLU A 269 -7.31 3.78 -0.08
C GLU A 269 -6.87 4.19 1.33
N PRO A 270 -7.30 3.47 2.37
CA PRO A 270 -6.79 3.69 3.72
C PRO A 270 -5.27 3.47 3.82
N TRP A 271 -4.61 4.25 4.67
CA TRP A 271 -3.25 3.99 5.14
C TRP A 271 -3.37 3.02 6.32
N ASP A 272 -3.03 1.77 6.11
CA ASP A 272 -3.40 0.68 7.00
C ASP A 272 -2.17 0.10 7.71
N GLY A 273 -2.31 -0.11 9.01
CA GLY A 273 -1.30 -0.65 9.88
C GLY A 273 -1.52 -0.22 11.34
N PRO A 274 -0.75 -0.76 12.30
CA PRO A 274 -0.83 -0.35 13.70
C PRO A 274 -0.32 1.07 13.87
N ALA A 275 -1.18 2.01 14.29
CA ALA A 275 -0.81 3.42 14.43
C ALA A 275 -1.42 4.09 15.67
N ALA A 276 -0.56 4.76 16.43
CA ALA A 276 -0.94 5.81 17.36
C ALA A 276 -0.33 7.13 16.85
N LEU A 277 -1.18 8.04 16.45
CA LEU A 277 -0.82 9.31 15.84
C LEU A 277 -1.12 10.45 16.78
N LEU A 278 -0.15 11.35 16.97
CA LEU A 278 -0.36 12.66 17.55
C LEU A 278 0.05 13.71 16.52
N PHE A 279 -0.73 14.77 16.39
CA PHE A 279 -0.52 15.79 15.36
C PHE A 279 -0.86 17.19 15.86
N SER A 280 -0.25 18.20 15.22
CA SER A 280 -0.51 19.60 15.54
C SER A 280 -0.10 20.53 14.40
N ASP A 281 -0.87 21.61 14.22
CA ASP A 281 -0.52 22.76 13.36
C ASP A 281 -0.03 23.98 14.17
N GLY A 282 0.15 23.82 15.49
CA GLY A 282 0.54 24.89 16.40
C GLY A 282 -0.61 25.58 17.13
N ARG A 283 -1.82 25.55 16.62
CA ARG A 283 -3.05 25.93 17.32
C ARG A 283 -3.78 24.68 17.83
N PHE A 284 -4.08 23.77 16.94
CA PHE A 284 -4.74 22.52 17.28
C PHE A 284 -3.71 21.44 17.63
N ALA A 285 -4.02 20.63 18.61
CA ALA A 285 -3.34 19.37 18.88
C ALA A 285 -4.36 18.25 18.88
N GLY A 286 -3.99 17.10 18.30
CA GLY A 286 -4.90 15.97 18.24
C GLY A 286 -4.21 14.63 18.36
N GLY A 287 -5.04 13.61 18.59
CA GLY A 287 -4.59 12.22 18.61
C GLY A 287 -5.62 11.30 18.00
N MET A 288 -5.13 10.25 17.33
CA MET A 288 -5.96 9.22 16.72
C MET A 288 -5.27 7.87 16.78
N LEU A 289 -6.04 6.80 16.95
CA LEU A 289 -5.58 5.42 16.76
C LEU A 289 -6.05 4.89 15.41
N ASP A 290 -5.30 3.91 14.89
CA ASP A 290 -5.73 3.12 13.73
C ASP A 290 -7.08 2.43 13.96
N ARG A 291 -7.71 1.99 12.87
CA ARG A 291 -9.03 1.37 12.91
C ARG A 291 -9.10 0.05 13.71
N ASN A 292 -7.95 -0.61 13.90
CA ASN A 292 -7.84 -1.86 14.66
C ASN A 292 -7.55 -1.62 16.14
N GLY A 293 -6.98 -0.44 16.48
CA GLY A 293 -6.59 -0.06 17.82
C GLY A 293 -5.49 -0.95 18.40
N LEU A 294 -4.50 -1.30 17.57
CA LEU A 294 -3.38 -2.17 17.97
C LEU A 294 -2.38 -1.45 18.86
N ARG A 295 -2.26 -0.12 18.72
CA ARG A 295 -1.43 0.72 19.57
C ARG A 295 -2.26 1.38 20.67
N PRO A 296 -1.74 1.48 21.91
CA PRO A 296 -2.41 2.21 22.97
C PRO A 296 -2.12 3.72 22.87
N ALA A 297 -3.06 4.53 23.32
CA ALA A 297 -2.84 5.92 23.69
C ALA A 297 -3.78 6.29 24.83
N ARG A 298 -3.24 6.96 25.85
CA ARG A 298 -3.96 7.39 27.02
C ARG A 298 -3.81 8.89 27.23
N TYR A 299 -4.78 9.50 27.88
CA TYR A 299 -4.67 10.90 28.22
C TYR A 299 -5.01 11.14 29.70
N THR A 300 -4.42 12.20 30.23
CA THR A 300 -4.71 12.75 31.55
C THR A 300 -4.94 14.24 31.40
N ILE A 301 -6.02 14.74 31.98
CA ILE A 301 -6.37 16.16 32.07
C ILE A 301 -6.30 16.56 33.54
N THR A 302 -5.62 17.64 33.83
CA THR A 302 -5.50 18.17 35.20
C THR A 302 -6.48 19.31 35.44
N LYS A 303 -6.72 19.65 36.70
CA LYS A 303 -7.60 20.73 37.11
C LYS A 303 -7.08 22.14 36.76
N ASN A 304 -5.79 22.26 36.45
CA ASN A 304 -5.13 23.48 36.00
C ASN A 304 -4.95 23.52 34.46
N ASP A 305 -5.82 22.81 33.72
CA ASP A 305 -5.93 22.82 32.25
C ASP A 305 -4.70 22.30 31.52
N MET A 306 -3.87 21.45 32.16
CA MET A 306 -2.84 20.71 31.47
C MET A 306 -3.39 19.40 30.94
N MET A 307 -3.10 19.06 29.68
CA MET A 307 -3.41 17.77 29.10
C MET A 307 -2.15 17.06 28.59
N VAL A 308 -2.02 15.79 28.94
CA VAL A 308 -0.96 14.90 28.44
C VAL A 308 -1.60 13.72 27.72
N VAL A 309 -1.21 13.49 26.46
CA VAL A 309 -1.59 12.32 25.67
C VAL A 309 -0.33 11.55 25.34
N ALA A 310 -0.27 10.27 25.66
CA ALA A 310 0.91 9.45 25.43
C ALA A 310 0.56 7.99 25.12
N SER A 311 1.43 7.30 24.38
CA SER A 311 1.34 5.85 24.16
C SER A 311 1.57 5.04 25.45
N GLU A 312 2.31 5.63 26.41
CA GLU A 312 2.66 5.00 27.67
C GLU A 312 2.01 5.74 28.86
N VAL A 313 1.72 4.99 29.92
CA VAL A 313 1.30 5.55 31.22
C VAL A 313 2.55 5.92 32.03
N GLY A 314 2.46 7.03 32.79
CA GLY A 314 3.56 7.43 33.69
C GLY A 314 4.69 8.20 32.99
N VAL A 315 4.45 8.80 31.83
CA VAL A 315 5.41 9.72 31.18
C VAL A 315 5.60 11.02 31.97
N MET A 316 4.61 11.37 32.79
CA MET A 316 4.64 12.45 33.77
C MET A 316 3.94 11.99 35.04
N ASP A 317 4.48 12.37 36.19
CA ASP A 317 3.86 12.15 37.48
C ASP A 317 2.87 13.29 37.79
N PHE A 318 1.66 12.92 38.22
CA PHE A 318 0.61 13.84 38.63
C PHE A 318 0.14 13.45 40.06
N ASP A 319 -0.07 14.43 40.89
CA ASP A 319 -0.80 14.21 42.13
C ASP A 319 -2.25 13.78 41.78
N PRO A 320 -2.74 12.65 42.32
CA PRO A 320 -4.11 12.18 42.06
C PRO A 320 -5.18 13.24 42.33
N THR A 321 -4.93 14.16 43.28
CA THR A 321 -5.85 15.25 43.62
C THR A 321 -5.94 16.36 42.56
N GLU A 322 -4.91 16.48 41.73
CA GLU A 322 -4.87 17.46 40.63
C GLU A 322 -5.53 16.96 39.35
N ILE A 323 -5.83 15.66 39.26
CA ILE A 323 -6.41 15.06 38.06
C ILE A 323 -7.90 15.38 37.97
N ALA A 324 -8.32 15.96 36.84
CA ALA A 324 -9.71 16.18 36.50
C ALA A 324 -10.30 14.99 35.72
N GLU A 325 -9.56 14.45 34.74
CA GLU A 325 -10.03 13.35 33.89
C GLU A 325 -8.86 12.44 33.47
N LYS A 326 -9.11 11.14 33.37
CA LYS A 326 -8.24 10.16 32.70
C LYS A 326 -9.04 9.39 31.67
N GLY A 327 -8.44 9.17 30.50
CA GLY A 327 -9.08 8.42 29.45
C GLY A 327 -8.09 7.69 28.56
N ARG A 328 -8.67 7.01 27.57
CA ARG A 328 -7.91 6.35 26.51
C ARG A 328 -8.53 6.66 25.14
N LEU A 329 -7.70 6.80 24.15
CA LEU A 329 -8.17 6.79 22.75
C LEU A 329 -8.68 5.39 22.41
N GLN A 330 -9.75 5.34 21.66
CA GLN A 330 -10.33 4.09 21.17
C GLN A 330 -9.98 3.89 19.68
N PRO A 331 -10.09 2.66 19.14
CA PRO A 331 -9.85 2.37 17.73
C PRO A 331 -10.61 3.32 16.80
N GLY A 332 -9.91 3.95 15.86
CA GLY A 332 -10.49 4.85 14.88
C GLY A 332 -11.10 6.15 15.43
N LYS A 333 -10.92 6.47 16.73
CA LYS A 333 -11.46 7.66 17.37
C LYS A 333 -10.46 8.81 17.40
N ILE A 334 -10.96 10.02 17.21
CA ILE A 334 -10.18 11.25 17.13
C ILE A 334 -10.46 12.10 18.38
N LEU A 335 -9.41 12.67 18.96
CA LEU A 335 -9.45 13.68 19.99
C LEU A 335 -8.75 14.93 19.45
N LEU A 336 -9.33 16.10 19.64
CA LEU A 336 -8.75 17.37 19.18
C LEU A 336 -8.86 18.44 20.28
N ILE A 337 -7.78 19.18 20.46
CA ILE A 337 -7.69 20.29 21.43
C ILE A 337 -7.44 21.57 20.63
N ASP A 338 -8.24 22.61 20.86
CA ASP A 338 -7.96 23.97 20.43
C ASP A 338 -7.28 24.73 21.58
N THR A 339 -5.97 24.95 21.45
CA THR A 339 -5.19 25.65 22.50
C THR A 339 -5.50 27.13 22.58
N GLN A 340 -6.12 27.71 21.58
CA GLN A 340 -6.50 29.12 21.55
C GLN A 340 -7.85 29.35 22.26
N GLU A 341 -8.83 28.46 22.02
CA GLU A 341 -10.14 28.49 22.67
C GLU A 341 -10.15 27.78 24.04
N GLY A 342 -9.11 26.98 24.36
CA GLY A 342 -9.08 26.16 25.55
C GLY A 342 -10.14 25.04 25.53
N LYS A 343 -10.49 24.53 24.38
CA LYS A 343 -11.59 23.58 24.21
C LYS A 343 -11.12 22.22 23.69
N ILE A 344 -11.70 21.15 24.25
CA ILE A 344 -11.51 19.78 23.81
C ILE A 344 -12.72 19.37 22.98
N TYR A 345 -12.47 18.83 21.78
CA TYR A 345 -13.46 18.24 20.90
C TYR A 345 -13.29 16.73 20.90
N TYR A 346 -14.35 16.01 21.23
CA TYR A 346 -14.38 14.55 21.24
C TYR A 346 -14.88 14.00 19.91
N ASP A 347 -14.58 12.72 19.64
CA ASP A 347 -14.84 12.01 18.39
C ASP A 347 -16.24 12.26 17.79
N GLY A 348 -17.29 12.16 18.61
CA GLY A 348 -18.67 12.30 18.13
C GLY A 348 -18.94 13.68 17.50
N GLU A 349 -18.52 14.77 18.18
CA GLU A 349 -18.69 16.13 17.68
C GLU A 349 -17.88 16.39 16.42
N ILE A 350 -16.63 15.87 16.37
CA ILE A 350 -15.75 15.99 15.21
C ILE A 350 -16.38 15.29 14.01
N LYS A 351 -16.76 14.04 14.17
CA LYS A 351 -17.29 13.20 13.09
C LYS A 351 -18.66 13.64 12.59
N GLU A 352 -19.51 14.15 13.47
CA GLU A 352 -20.79 14.75 13.07
C GLU A 352 -20.59 15.95 12.14
N ARG A 353 -19.64 16.83 12.46
CA ARG A 353 -19.29 17.98 11.60
C ARG A 353 -18.75 17.52 10.24
N LEU A 354 -17.90 16.49 10.21
CA LEU A 354 -17.36 15.95 8.96
C LEU A 354 -18.46 15.29 8.12
N ALA A 355 -19.33 14.50 8.73
CA ALA A 355 -20.39 13.78 8.05
C ALA A 355 -21.44 14.69 7.42
N THR A 356 -21.67 15.88 8.03
CA THR A 356 -22.67 16.84 7.57
C THR A 356 -22.11 17.98 6.72
N ALA A 357 -20.78 17.99 6.47
CA ALA A 357 -20.14 19.05 5.68
C ALA A 357 -20.64 19.10 4.22
N HIS A 358 -21.01 17.97 3.65
CA HIS A 358 -21.60 17.85 2.32
C HIS A 358 -22.70 16.78 2.32
N PRO A 359 -23.60 16.76 1.33
CA PRO A 359 -24.71 15.79 1.26
C PRO A 359 -24.25 14.43 0.68
N TYR A 360 -23.19 13.83 1.26
CA TYR A 360 -22.55 12.59 0.80
C TYR A 360 -23.56 11.45 0.60
N ARG A 361 -24.51 11.30 1.51
CA ARG A 361 -25.54 10.27 1.44
C ARG A 361 -26.43 10.42 0.21
N GLN A 362 -26.83 11.65 -0.11
CA GLN A 362 -27.61 11.93 -1.31
C GLN A 362 -26.78 11.62 -2.57
N TRP A 363 -25.52 12.07 -2.63
CA TRP A 363 -24.62 11.84 -3.77
C TRP A 363 -24.42 10.35 -4.04
N LEU A 364 -24.14 9.54 -3.00
CA LEU A 364 -23.98 8.11 -3.13
C LEU A 364 -25.26 7.40 -3.57
N ASN A 365 -26.40 7.75 -2.97
CA ASN A 365 -27.68 7.15 -3.33
C ASN A 365 -28.11 7.42 -4.77
N THR A 366 -27.73 8.58 -5.31
CA THR A 366 -28.06 8.97 -6.69
C THR A 366 -27.12 8.37 -7.73
N ASN A 367 -25.83 8.27 -7.42
CA ASN A 367 -24.80 8.03 -8.45
C ASN A 367 -24.12 6.65 -8.33
N ARG A 368 -24.07 6.04 -7.13
CA ARG A 368 -23.42 4.74 -6.92
C ARG A 368 -24.31 3.61 -7.43
N ILE A 369 -23.70 2.66 -8.13
CA ILE A 369 -24.37 1.46 -8.65
C ILE A 369 -23.92 0.24 -7.87
N GLU A 370 -24.87 -0.58 -7.41
CA GLU A 370 -24.62 -1.90 -6.85
C GLU A 370 -24.60 -2.93 -7.99
N LEU A 371 -23.48 -3.64 -8.17
CA LEU A 371 -23.37 -4.65 -9.24
C LEU A 371 -24.49 -5.69 -9.16
N GLU A 372 -24.87 -6.10 -7.94
CA GLU A 372 -25.92 -7.10 -7.70
C GLU A 372 -27.31 -6.67 -8.19
N LYS A 373 -27.54 -5.37 -8.35
CA LYS A 373 -28.82 -4.82 -8.88
C LYS A 373 -28.86 -4.78 -10.40
N LEU A 374 -27.73 -4.94 -11.07
CA LEU A 374 -27.67 -5.00 -12.54
C LEU A 374 -28.06 -6.41 -13.01
N ARG A 375 -28.59 -6.49 -14.23
CA ARG A 375 -28.97 -7.75 -14.84
C ARG A 375 -28.28 -7.92 -16.18
N SER A 376 -27.81 -9.14 -16.49
CA SER A 376 -27.36 -9.47 -17.83
C SER A 376 -28.57 -9.55 -18.76
N GLY A 377 -28.42 -8.99 -19.96
CA GLY A 377 -29.42 -9.06 -21.01
C GLY A 377 -29.46 -10.41 -21.73
N ARG A 378 -28.54 -11.33 -21.41
CA ARG A 378 -28.39 -12.64 -22.05
C ARG A 378 -28.00 -13.71 -21.04
N LYS A 379 -28.24 -14.97 -21.40
CA LYS A 379 -27.71 -16.12 -20.67
C LYS A 379 -26.22 -16.25 -20.99
N VAL A 380 -25.38 -16.26 -19.97
CA VAL A 380 -23.95 -16.50 -20.10
C VAL A 380 -23.69 -17.98 -19.85
N GLU A 381 -23.03 -18.62 -20.83
CA GLU A 381 -22.63 -20.02 -20.72
C GLU A 381 -21.23 -20.11 -20.11
N ASN A 382 -21.01 -21.10 -19.25
CA ASN A 382 -19.73 -21.30 -18.58
C ASN A 382 -18.83 -22.31 -19.31
N GLY A 383 -19.40 -23.15 -20.16
CA GLY A 383 -18.64 -24.13 -20.94
C GLY A 383 -17.68 -23.48 -21.94
N ILE A 384 -16.55 -24.13 -22.16
CA ILE A 384 -15.51 -23.74 -23.12
C ILE A 384 -15.24 -24.93 -24.05
N ASP A 385 -15.12 -24.63 -25.34
CA ASP A 385 -14.70 -25.63 -26.31
C ASP A 385 -13.27 -26.08 -26.04
N ASN A 386 -13.02 -27.39 -26.21
CA ASN A 386 -11.69 -27.99 -25.97
C ASN A 386 -11.13 -27.65 -24.56
N LEU A 387 -11.92 -27.92 -23.50
CA LEU A 387 -11.56 -27.61 -22.13
C LEU A 387 -10.14 -28.10 -21.76
N THR A 388 -9.81 -29.36 -22.02
CA THR A 388 -8.49 -29.94 -21.71
C THR A 388 -7.34 -29.20 -22.38
N ARG A 389 -7.52 -28.69 -23.60
CA ARG A 389 -6.52 -27.87 -24.28
C ARG A 389 -6.30 -26.55 -23.53
N ASN A 390 -7.37 -25.87 -23.13
CA ASN A 390 -7.25 -24.64 -22.34
C ASN A 390 -6.61 -24.91 -20.97
N GLU A 391 -6.97 -26.00 -20.31
CA GLU A 391 -6.33 -26.43 -19.06
C GLU A 391 -4.82 -26.62 -19.22
N LEU A 392 -4.37 -27.25 -20.30
CA LEU A 392 -2.94 -27.44 -20.60
C LEU A 392 -2.21 -26.13 -20.91
N GLU A 393 -2.84 -25.22 -21.68
CA GLU A 393 -2.32 -23.89 -21.98
C GLU A 393 -2.01 -23.11 -20.71
N PHE A 394 -2.90 -23.15 -19.73
CA PHE A 394 -2.76 -22.45 -18.47
C PHE A 394 -2.09 -23.30 -17.36
N GLY A 395 -1.48 -24.41 -17.74
CA GLY A 395 -0.66 -25.23 -16.84
C GLY A 395 -1.45 -25.93 -15.72
N PHE A 396 -2.70 -26.32 -15.97
CA PHE A 396 -3.48 -27.16 -15.03
C PHE A 396 -2.96 -28.59 -15.04
N GLY A 397 -3.03 -29.22 -13.86
CA GLY A 397 -2.81 -30.66 -13.68
C GLY A 397 -3.92 -31.31 -12.88
N GLU A 398 -3.91 -32.65 -12.81
CA GLU A 398 -4.89 -33.40 -11.99
C GLU A 398 -4.88 -32.95 -10.52
N GLU A 399 -3.70 -32.59 -9.99
CA GLU A 399 -3.58 -32.15 -8.59
C GLU A 399 -4.28 -30.81 -8.35
N ASP A 400 -4.33 -29.89 -9.34
CA ASP A 400 -5.10 -28.65 -9.25
C ASP A 400 -6.60 -28.93 -9.15
N ILE A 401 -7.07 -29.91 -9.95
CA ILE A 401 -8.48 -30.29 -9.97
C ILE A 401 -8.88 -31.00 -8.67
N ASP A 402 -8.22 -32.12 -8.37
CA ASP A 402 -8.62 -33.01 -7.27
C ASP A 402 -8.19 -32.46 -5.90
N GLY A 403 -7.00 -31.82 -5.85
CA GLY A 403 -6.41 -31.30 -4.61
C GLY A 403 -6.86 -29.91 -4.21
N THR A 404 -7.28 -29.09 -5.17
CA THR A 404 -7.58 -27.65 -4.92
C THR A 404 -9.00 -27.28 -5.30
N ILE A 405 -9.38 -27.43 -6.58
CA ILE A 405 -10.66 -26.90 -7.10
C ILE A 405 -11.87 -27.65 -6.51
N ILE A 406 -11.86 -28.99 -6.53
CA ILE A 406 -12.96 -29.79 -5.95
C ILE A 406 -13.16 -29.49 -4.45
N PRO A 407 -12.12 -29.51 -3.59
CA PRO A 407 -12.27 -29.13 -2.19
C PRO A 407 -12.81 -27.72 -1.98
N MET A 408 -12.37 -26.74 -2.77
CA MET A 408 -12.86 -25.37 -2.68
C MET A 408 -14.33 -25.27 -3.07
N ALA A 409 -14.73 -25.96 -4.12
CA ALA A 409 -16.11 -25.96 -4.64
C ALA A 409 -17.11 -26.71 -3.74
N THR A 410 -16.65 -27.74 -3.03
CA THR A 410 -17.51 -28.55 -2.14
C THR A 410 -17.54 -28.03 -0.71
N LYS A 411 -16.41 -27.57 -0.16
CA LYS A 411 -16.29 -27.17 1.25
C LYS A 411 -16.33 -25.66 1.48
N GLY A 412 -16.20 -24.84 0.43
CA GLY A 412 -16.13 -23.39 0.54
C GLY A 412 -14.93 -22.87 1.36
N GLN A 413 -13.81 -23.56 1.29
CA GLN A 413 -12.53 -23.20 1.91
C GLN A 413 -11.36 -23.85 1.18
N GLU A 414 -10.17 -23.26 1.28
CA GLU A 414 -8.96 -23.89 0.78
C GLU A 414 -8.72 -25.25 1.45
N PRO A 415 -8.16 -26.22 0.70
CA PRO A 415 -7.72 -27.47 1.29
C PRO A 415 -6.56 -27.22 2.26
N THR A 416 -6.45 -28.08 3.28
CA THR A 416 -5.29 -28.09 4.17
C THR A 416 -4.24 -29.07 3.63
N ALA A 417 -2.98 -28.65 3.68
CA ALA A 417 -1.84 -29.46 3.26
C ALA A 417 -0.71 -29.35 4.29
N SER A 418 0.37 -30.11 4.11
CA SER A 418 1.58 -29.98 4.91
C SER A 418 2.29 -28.64 4.63
N MET A 419 3.02 -28.14 5.63
CA MET A 419 3.68 -26.83 5.55
C MET A 419 4.96 -26.83 4.71
N GLY A 420 5.58 -27.98 4.47
CA GLY A 420 6.82 -28.08 3.71
C GLY A 420 6.57 -28.15 2.21
N ASN A 421 7.49 -27.57 1.44
CA ASN A 421 7.58 -27.74 -0.01
C ASN A 421 9.03 -28.10 -0.34
N ASP A 422 9.25 -29.26 -0.92
CA ASP A 422 10.56 -29.82 -1.28
C ASP A 422 10.79 -29.86 -2.80
N THR A 423 9.94 -29.18 -3.57
CA THR A 423 10.14 -28.98 -5.01
C THR A 423 11.16 -27.86 -5.27
N PRO A 424 11.83 -27.83 -6.44
CA PRO A 424 12.72 -26.74 -6.80
C PRO A 424 12.01 -25.39 -6.80
N LEU A 425 12.74 -24.32 -6.48
CA LEU A 425 12.26 -22.96 -6.78
C LEU A 425 12.00 -22.82 -8.29
N ALA A 426 11.04 -22.01 -8.67
CA ALA A 426 10.66 -21.81 -10.07
C ALA A 426 11.87 -21.51 -10.97
N VAL A 427 12.77 -20.63 -10.53
CA VAL A 427 14.01 -20.27 -11.25
C VAL A 427 14.97 -21.43 -11.47
N LEU A 428 14.91 -22.47 -10.66
CA LEU A 428 15.78 -23.66 -10.72
C LEU A 428 15.07 -24.87 -11.36
N SER A 429 13.79 -24.76 -11.68
CA SER A 429 13.01 -25.86 -12.25
C SER A 429 13.40 -26.14 -13.71
N ASP A 430 13.47 -27.42 -14.10
CA ASP A 430 13.60 -27.86 -15.48
C ASP A 430 12.25 -27.98 -16.21
N GLN A 431 11.14 -27.83 -15.47
CA GLN A 431 9.78 -27.82 -16.00
C GLN A 431 9.30 -26.37 -16.23
N PRO A 432 8.45 -26.12 -17.25
CA PRO A 432 7.86 -24.80 -17.45
C PRO A 432 7.05 -24.39 -16.22
N GLN A 433 7.22 -23.17 -15.80
CA GLN A 433 6.58 -22.62 -14.61
C GLN A 433 5.55 -21.56 -14.98
N ILE A 434 4.41 -21.57 -14.31
CA ILE A 434 3.50 -20.43 -14.34
C ILE A 434 4.13 -19.26 -13.58
N PHE A 435 3.90 -18.04 -14.05
CA PHE A 435 4.64 -16.88 -13.56
C PHE A 435 4.40 -16.57 -12.07
N PHE A 436 3.26 -16.96 -11.52
CA PHE A 436 2.95 -16.82 -10.08
C PHE A 436 3.96 -17.55 -9.18
N ASN A 437 4.58 -18.62 -9.65
CA ASN A 437 5.50 -19.44 -8.86
C ASN A 437 6.82 -18.72 -8.49
N TYR A 438 7.12 -17.59 -9.12
CA TYR A 438 8.27 -16.75 -8.80
C TYR A 438 8.03 -15.79 -7.63
N PHE A 439 6.85 -15.81 -7.03
CA PHE A 439 6.49 -14.92 -5.94
C PHE A 439 6.15 -15.67 -4.67
N ARG A 440 6.47 -15.06 -3.53
CA ARG A 440 6.14 -15.56 -2.19
C ARG A 440 5.50 -14.44 -1.38
N GLN A 441 4.44 -14.76 -0.65
CA GLN A 441 3.79 -13.81 0.25
C GLN A 441 4.75 -13.42 1.36
N GLN A 442 4.96 -12.14 1.57
CA GLN A 442 5.61 -11.62 2.76
C GLN A 442 4.63 -11.67 3.94
N PHE A 443 5.14 -11.97 5.11
CA PHE A 443 4.37 -11.98 6.36
C PHE A 443 5.04 -11.09 7.40
N ALA A 444 4.23 -10.45 8.25
CA ALA A 444 4.75 -9.73 9.39
C ALA A 444 5.42 -10.71 10.37
N GLN A 445 6.66 -10.43 10.77
CA GLN A 445 7.35 -11.20 11.81
C GLN A 445 6.92 -10.71 13.19
N VAL A 446 5.82 -11.26 13.70
CA VAL A 446 5.23 -10.91 14.99
C VAL A 446 4.87 -12.19 15.76
N THR A 447 4.80 -12.09 17.10
CA THR A 447 4.43 -13.22 17.96
C THR A 447 2.95 -13.62 17.82
N ASN A 448 2.08 -12.67 17.49
CA ASN A 448 0.64 -12.88 17.32
C ASN A 448 0.21 -12.43 15.93
N PRO A 449 -0.90 -12.96 15.36
CA PRO A 449 -1.50 -12.44 14.14
C PRO A 449 -1.76 -10.94 14.28
N ALA A 450 -1.44 -10.17 13.24
CA ALA A 450 -1.64 -8.72 13.24
C ALA A 450 -3.14 -8.36 13.38
N ILE A 451 -4.03 -9.14 12.75
CA ILE A 451 -5.48 -9.09 12.98
C ILE A 451 -5.92 -10.48 13.43
N ASP A 452 -6.49 -10.60 14.61
CA ASP A 452 -7.02 -11.84 15.14
C ASP A 452 -8.41 -12.16 14.55
N SER A 453 -8.87 -13.42 14.73
CA SER A 453 -10.13 -13.89 14.15
C SER A 453 -11.40 -13.17 14.67
N ILE A 454 -11.33 -12.49 15.80
CA ILE A 454 -12.44 -11.69 16.35
C ILE A 454 -12.45 -10.33 15.68
N ARG A 455 -11.29 -9.66 15.61
CA ARG A 455 -11.13 -8.36 14.94
C ARG A 455 -11.37 -8.46 13.43
N GLU A 456 -11.00 -9.58 12.79
CA GLU A 456 -11.27 -9.83 11.37
C GLU A 456 -12.72 -9.50 11.00
N ASN A 457 -13.68 -9.97 11.80
CA ASN A 457 -15.10 -9.72 11.59
C ASN A 457 -15.54 -8.26 11.87
N LEU A 458 -14.73 -7.48 12.57
CA LEU A 458 -15.06 -6.10 12.95
C LEU A 458 -14.45 -5.07 12.01
N VAL A 459 -13.24 -5.33 11.50
CA VAL A 459 -12.44 -4.33 10.82
C VAL A 459 -12.17 -4.62 9.35
N MET A 460 -12.33 -5.88 8.88
CA MET A 460 -11.93 -6.25 7.53
C MET A 460 -13.06 -6.13 6.51
N SER A 461 -12.71 -5.74 5.30
CA SER A 461 -13.63 -5.60 4.17
C SER A 461 -12.99 -5.97 2.84
N LEU A 462 -13.74 -6.73 2.02
CA LEU A 462 -13.40 -7.00 0.61
C LEU A 462 -14.18 -6.09 -0.37
N THR A 463 -14.89 -5.09 0.14
CA THR A 463 -15.63 -4.16 -0.71
C THR A 463 -14.69 -3.35 -1.58
N GLU A 464 -14.96 -3.31 -2.88
CA GLU A 464 -14.23 -2.52 -3.86
C GLU A 464 -15.18 -1.56 -4.60
N TYR A 465 -14.65 -0.42 -5.01
CA TYR A 465 -15.35 0.54 -5.86
C TYR A 465 -14.57 0.68 -7.15
N ILE A 466 -15.21 0.43 -8.27
CA ILE A 466 -14.59 0.50 -9.59
C ILE A 466 -15.18 1.64 -10.42
N GLY A 467 -14.30 2.38 -11.09
CA GLY A 467 -14.66 3.54 -11.90
C GLY A 467 -13.50 4.50 -12.07
N ARG A 468 -13.80 5.71 -12.51
CA ARG A 468 -12.83 6.79 -12.74
C ARG A 468 -12.76 7.69 -11.52
N VAL A 469 -11.58 7.86 -10.93
CA VAL A 469 -11.33 8.77 -9.82
C VAL A 469 -10.82 10.11 -10.36
N GLY A 470 -11.41 11.21 -9.88
CA GLY A 470 -10.99 12.59 -10.17
C GLY A 470 -10.37 13.28 -8.94
N SER A 471 -10.43 14.62 -8.92
CA SER A 471 -9.87 15.47 -7.85
C SER A 471 -10.74 15.58 -6.60
N GLY A 472 -11.78 14.77 -6.47
CA GLY A 472 -12.82 14.91 -5.46
C GLY A 472 -12.40 14.83 -4.00
N ILE A 473 -11.16 14.40 -3.71
CA ILE A 473 -10.64 14.39 -2.34
C ILE A 473 -10.41 15.82 -1.81
N LEU A 474 -10.00 16.73 -2.67
CA LEU A 474 -9.80 18.16 -2.32
C LEU A 474 -11.02 19.02 -2.68
N ASN A 475 -11.74 18.62 -3.72
CA ASN A 475 -12.92 19.31 -4.26
C ASN A 475 -14.12 18.36 -4.26
N PRO A 476 -14.80 18.17 -3.12
CA PRO A 476 -15.91 17.25 -3.01
C PRO A 476 -17.06 17.58 -3.98
N ASP A 477 -17.45 16.59 -4.78
CA ASP A 477 -18.48 16.73 -5.81
C ASP A 477 -19.25 15.41 -6.01
N GLU A 478 -20.51 15.47 -6.42
CA GLU A 478 -21.37 14.30 -6.62
C GLU A 478 -20.90 13.37 -7.75
N SER A 479 -20.19 13.93 -8.75
CA SER A 479 -19.69 13.16 -9.90
C SER A 479 -18.69 12.09 -9.51
N ASN A 480 -17.98 12.29 -8.39
CA ASN A 480 -17.04 11.31 -7.84
C ASN A 480 -17.71 10.05 -7.30
N CYS A 481 -19.02 10.09 -7.06
CA CYS A 481 -19.81 8.93 -6.63
C CYS A 481 -20.22 8.00 -7.77
N LYS A 482 -19.90 8.33 -9.06
CA LYS A 482 -20.19 7.46 -10.21
C LYS A 482 -19.26 6.27 -10.23
N MET A 483 -19.59 5.26 -9.42
CA MET A 483 -18.81 4.04 -9.25
C MET A 483 -19.73 2.83 -9.22
N VAL A 484 -19.22 1.69 -9.63
CA VAL A 484 -19.85 0.40 -9.36
C VAL A 484 -19.25 -0.16 -8.08
N ARG A 485 -20.09 -0.45 -7.09
CA ARG A 485 -19.70 -1.12 -5.86
C ARG A 485 -19.75 -2.63 -6.03
N LEU A 486 -18.63 -3.27 -5.73
CA LEU A 486 -18.47 -4.71 -5.68
C LEU A 486 -18.39 -5.15 -4.21
N PRO A 487 -19.17 -6.16 -3.78
CA PRO A 487 -19.07 -6.68 -2.41
C PRO A 487 -17.73 -7.39 -2.16
N HIS A 488 -17.09 -7.86 -3.23
CA HIS A 488 -15.75 -8.47 -3.25
C HIS A 488 -15.19 -8.45 -4.69
N PRO A 489 -13.86 -8.60 -4.87
CA PRO A 489 -13.21 -8.45 -6.18
C PRO A 489 -13.33 -9.67 -7.10
N ILE A 490 -13.95 -10.78 -6.71
CA ILE A 490 -14.07 -11.98 -7.54
C ILE A 490 -15.42 -11.94 -8.28
N LEU A 491 -15.35 -11.87 -9.60
CA LEU A 491 -16.51 -11.78 -10.48
C LEU A 491 -16.87 -13.15 -11.06
N THR A 492 -18.16 -13.43 -11.18
CA THR A 492 -18.65 -14.53 -12.03
C THR A 492 -18.60 -14.11 -13.52
N ASN A 493 -18.69 -15.10 -14.44
CA ASN A 493 -18.81 -14.80 -15.88
C ASN A 493 -20.01 -13.89 -16.18
N THR A 494 -21.14 -14.08 -15.49
CA THR A 494 -22.32 -13.21 -15.63
C THR A 494 -22.06 -11.79 -15.16
N GLN A 495 -21.38 -11.61 -14.05
CA GLN A 495 -21.03 -10.27 -13.53
C GLN A 495 -20.04 -9.55 -14.44
N LEU A 496 -19.06 -10.28 -15.00
CA LEU A 496 -18.15 -9.73 -16.00
C LEU A 496 -18.88 -9.31 -17.26
N ASP A 497 -19.81 -10.14 -17.77
CA ASP A 497 -20.65 -9.80 -18.94
C ASP A 497 -21.48 -8.52 -18.71
N ILE A 498 -22.04 -8.36 -17.50
CA ILE A 498 -22.74 -7.13 -17.11
C ILE A 498 -21.82 -5.92 -17.22
N LEU A 499 -20.60 -5.99 -16.67
CA LEU A 499 -19.62 -4.90 -16.71
C LEU A 499 -19.13 -4.63 -18.16
N GLN A 500 -18.92 -5.68 -18.95
CA GLN A 500 -18.50 -5.55 -20.35
C GLN A 500 -19.55 -4.86 -21.21
N ASN A 501 -20.83 -5.10 -20.93
CA ASN A 501 -21.95 -4.58 -21.69
C ASN A 501 -22.71 -3.46 -20.96
N ILE A 502 -22.09 -2.84 -19.95
CA ILE A 502 -22.73 -1.80 -19.15
C ILE A 502 -23.15 -0.63 -20.03
N ARG A 503 -24.46 -0.34 -20.05
CA ARG A 503 -25.04 0.77 -20.81
C ARG A 503 -25.57 1.89 -19.91
N TYR A 504 -25.09 1.93 -18.70
CA TYR A 504 -25.46 2.98 -17.76
C TYR A 504 -24.73 4.27 -18.09
N LYS A 505 -25.43 5.40 -17.99
CA LYS A 505 -24.94 6.72 -18.43
C LYS A 505 -23.58 7.06 -17.80
N GLY A 506 -22.54 7.17 -18.64
CA GLY A 506 -21.21 7.56 -18.25
C GLY A 506 -20.27 6.41 -17.88
N PHE A 507 -20.63 5.15 -18.12
CA PHE A 507 -19.74 4.00 -17.99
C PHE A 507 -19.44 3.37 -19.34
N ASN A 508 -18.17 3.18 -19.64
CA ASN A 508 -17.67 2.56 -20.85
C ASN A 508 -16.61 1.51 -20.50
N THR A 509 -16.67 0.37 -21.20
CA THR A 509 -15.74 -0.74 -21.01
C THR A 509 -15.04 -1.08 -22.32
N VAL A 510 -13.75 -1.34 -22.26
CA VAL A 510 -12.95 -1.90 -23.35
C VAL A 510 -12.33 -3.22 -22.90
N LYS A 511 -12.23 -4.19 -23.81
CA LYS A 511 -11.51 -5.44 -23.61
C LYS A 511 -10.22 -5.41 -24.42
N LEU A 512 -9.08 -5.61 -23.76
CA LEU A 512 -7.76 -5.73 -24.37
C LEU A 512 -7.27 -7.16 -24.20
N HIS A 513 -6.68 -7.72 -25.26
CA HIS A 513 -6.23 -9.10 -25.25
C HIS A 513 -4.78 -9.22 -24.76
N MET A 514 -4.57 -10.12 -23.80
CA MET A 514 -3.25 -10.48 -23.28
C MET A 514 -2.70 -11.68 -24.06
N LEU A 515 -2.37 -11.48 -25.33
CA LEU A 515 -1.88 -12.52 -26.23
C LEU A 515 -0.61 -12.06 -26.95
N PHE A 516 0.29 -12.99 -27.28
CA PHE A 516 1.49 -12.72 -28.08
C PHE A 516 1.75 -13.81 -29.10
N GLU A 517 2.39 -13.45 -30.22
CA GLU A 517 2.77 -14.38 -31.30
C GLU A 517 3.89 -15.33 -30.85
N THR A 518 3.61 -16.63 -30.82
CA THR A 518 4.57 -17.66 -30.37
C THR A 518 5.81 -17.74 -31.26
N ALA A 519 5.65 -17.54 -32.57
CA ALA A 519 6.75 -17.62 -33.54
C ALA A 519 7.85 -16.56 -33.32
N LYS A 520 7.53 -15.45 -32.63
CA LYS A 520 8.48 -14.37 -32.32
C LYS A 520 9.20 -14.55 -30.99
N GLY A 521 8.84 -15.54 -30.17
CA GLY A 521 9.50 -15.82 -28.91
C GLY A 521 9.48 -14.64 -27.92
N GLU A 522 10.62 -14.30 -27.34
CA GLU A 522 10.80 -13.18 -26.40
C GLU A 522 10.39 -11.82 -27.00
N GLU A 523 10.80 -11.57 -28.25
CA GLU A 523 10.48 -10.34 -28.96
C GLU A 523 8.96 -10.16 -29.09
N GLY A 524 8.24 -11.24 -29.41
CA GLY A 524 6.77 -11.24 -29.49
C GLY A 524 6.11 -10.89 -28.16
N LEU A 525 6.63 -11.44 -27.05
CA LEU A 525 6.14 -11.12 -25.72
C LEU A 525 6.42 -9.65 -25.35
N HIS A 526 7.60 -9.13 -25.67
CA HIS A 526 7.96 -7.73 -25.42
C HIS A 526 7.10 -6.78 -26.21
N GLU A 527 6.96 -6.99 -27.53
CA GLU A 527 6.10 -6.18 -28.41
C GLU A 527 4.64 -6.15 -27.95
N ALA A 528 4.12 -7.33 -27.53
CA ALA A 528 2.75 -7.45 -27.06
C ALA A 528 2.51 -6.71 -25.74
N LEU A 529 3.47 -6.77 -24.80
CA LEU A 529 3.40 -6.00 -23.54
C LEU A 529 3.42 -4.49 -23.79
N ASP A 530 4.28 -4.02 -24.69
CA ASP A 530 4.38 -2.61 -25.06
C ASP A 530 3.08 -2.13 -25.75
N SER A 531 2.53 -2.94 -26.66
CA SER A 531 1.26 -2.63 -27.32
C SER A 531 0.11 -2.56 -26.30
N LEU A 532 0.03 -3.55 -25.42
CA LEU A 532 -0.99 -3.62 -24.38
C LEU A 532 -0.97 -2.39 -23.47
N CYS A 533 0.23 -1.94 -23.06
CA CYS A 533 0.38 -0.73 -22.25
C CYS A 533 -0.09 0.53 -22.97
N LYS A 534 0.30 0.69 -24.25
CA LYS A 534 -0.11 1.82 -25.09
C LYS A 534 -1.61 1.82 -25.39
N GLU A 535 -2.18 0.64 -25.64
CA GLU A 535 -3.63 0.48 -25.85
C GLU A 535 -4.42 0.80 -24.56
N ALA A 536 -3.90 0.41 -23.40
CA ALA A 536 -4.48 0.74 -22.11
C ALA A 536 -4.44 2.26 -21.87
N GLU A 537 -3.32 2.92 -22.17
CA GLU A 537 -3.20 4.38 -22.06
C GLU A 537 -4.20 5.09 -22.97
N LYS A 538 -4.24 4.69 -24.25
CA LYS A 538 -5.19 5.23 -25.21
C LYS A 538 -6.64 5.04 -24.76
N SER A 539 -6.95 3.87 -24.18
CA SER A 539 -8.30 3.60 -23.67
C SER A 539 -8.70 4.55 -22.55
N VAL A 540 -7.74 4.94 -21.68
CA VAL A 540 -7.99 5.97 -20.66
C VAL A 540 -8.26 7.34 -21.30
N ASP A 541 -7.49 7.72 -22.33
CA ASP A 541 -7.66 8.98 -23.06
C ASP A 541 -9.02 9.01 -23.79
N ASP A 542 -9.45 7.88 -24.34
CA ASP A 542 -10.74 7.71 -24.99
C ASP A 542 -11.93 7.69 -23.98
N GLY A 543 -11.64 7.75 -22.67
CA GLY A 543 -12.64 7.90 -21.61
C GLY A 543 -13.23 6.60 -21.08
N TYR A 544 -12.59 5.44 -21.32
CA TYR A 544 -13.04 4.17 -20.78
C TYR A 544 -12.82 4.09 -19.27
N ASN A 545 -13.88 3.74 -18.52
CA ASN A 545 -13.86 3.59 -17.06
C ASN A 545 -13.30 2.23 -16.63
N TYR A 546 -13.49 1.21 -17.49
CA TYR A 546 -13.09 -0.16 -17.23
C TYR A 546 -12.25 -0.70 -18.39
N ILE A 547 -11.08 -1.22 -18.06
CA ILE A 547 -10.24 -1.98 -18.98
C ILE A 547 -10.26 -3.43 -18.51
N ILE A 548 -10.80 -4.33 -19.33
CA ILE A 548 -10.75 -5.77 -19.10
C ILE A 548 -9.53 -6.30 -19.82
N LEU A 549 -8.55 -6.79 -19.06
CA LEU A 549 -7.41 -7.53 -19.58
C LEU A 549 -7.80 -9.00 -19.66
N SER A 550 -7.80 -9.57 -20.86
CA SER A 550 -8.32 -10.92 -21.12
C SER A 550 -7.33 -11.78 -21.90
N ASP A 551 -7.07 -12.98 -21.41
CA ASP A 551 -6.30 -14.00 -22.11
C ASP A 551 -7.16 -14.99 -22.90
N ARG A 552 -8.46 -14.71 -23.04
CA ARG A 552 -9.31 -15.49 -23.95
C ARG A 552 -8.89 -15.27 -25.40
N GLY A 553 -8.91 -16.34 -26.17
CA GLY A 553 -8.63 -16.31 -27.59
C GLY A 553 -7.26 -16.87 -27.95
N VAL A 554 -6.63 -17.64 -27.06
CA VAL A 554 -5.46 -18.45 -27.42
C VAL A 554 -5.76 -19.36 -28.60
N ASP A 555 -4.88 -19.36 -29.59
CA ASP A 555 -5.01 -20.14 -30.82
C ASP A 555 -3.66 -20.80 -31.20
N GLU A 556 -3.55 -21.42 -32.32
CA GLU A 556 -2.34 -22.14 -32.76
C GLU A 556 -1.10 -21.26 -32.94
N THR A 557 -1.27 -19.93 -32.99
CA THR A 557 -0.21 -18.95 -33.25
C THR A 557 -0.01 -17.94 -32.12
N HIS A 558 -0.96 -17.85 -31.18
CA HIS A 558 -0.94 -16.90 -30.09
C HIS A 558 -1.07 -17.59 -28.73
N ALA A 559 -0.07 -17.43 -27.89
CA ALA A 559 -0.07 -17.85 -26.50
C ALA A 559 -0.53 -16.71 -25.57
N ALA A 560 -0.97 -17.07 -24.35
CA ALA A 560 -1.32 -16.09 -23.34
C ALA A 560 -0.08 -15.39 -22.76
N ILE A 561 -0.12 -14.06 -22.63
CA ILE A 561 0.81 -13.32 -21.77
C ILE A 561 0.49 -13.69 -20.32
N PRO A 562 1.47 -14.08 -19.49
CA PRO A 562 1.21 -14.34 -18.07
C PRO A 562 0.46 -13.19 -17.42
N SER A 563 -0.70 -13.47 -16.85
CA SER A 563 -1.66 -12.44 -16.41
C SER A 563 -1.08 -11.49 -15.35
N LEU A 564 -0.26 -12.00 -14.43
CA LEU A 564 0.42 -11.18 -13.43
C LEU A 564 1.41 -10.19 -14.07
N LEU A 565 2.15 -10.62 -15.10
CA LEU A 565 3.08 -9.76 -15.83
C LEU A 565 2.32 -8.67 -16.58
N ALA A 566 1.24 -9.02 -17.28
CA ALA A 566 0.40 -8.07 -18.01
C ALA A 566 -0.23 -7.02 -17.09
N VAL A 567 -0.81 -7.46 -15.98
CA VAL A 567 -1.45 -6.57 -15.00
C VAL A 567 -0.44 -5.61 -14.39
N SER A 568 0.70 -6.12 -13.96
CA SER A 568 1.75 -5.31 -13.36
C SER A 568 2.32 -4.30 -14.35
N ALA A 569 2.60 -4.72 -15.59
CA ALA A 569 3.09 -3.84 -16.65
C ALA A 569 2.11 -2.67 -16.91
N VAL A 570 0.84 -2.98 -17.16
CA VAL A 570 -0.19 -1.95 -17.41
C VAL A 570 -0.38 -1.05 -16.19
N HIS A 571 -0.41 -1.61 -14.97
CA HIS A 571 -0.56 -0.85 -13.74
C HIS A 571 0.54 0.19 -13.55
N HIS A 572 1.81 -0.21 -13.70
CA HIS A 572 2.96 0.68 -13.51
C HIS A 572 3.10 1.69 -14.65
N TYR A 573 2.89 1.24 -15.88
CA TYR A 573 2.89 2.14 -17.04
C TYR A 573 1.86 3.27 -16.87
N LEU A 574 0.63 2.95 -16.46
CA LEU A 574 -0.41 3.95 -16.22
C LEU A 574 -0.12 4.85 -15.01
N ILE A 575 0.62 4.37 -13.99
CA ILE A 575 1.10 5.23 -12.89
C ILE A 575 2.09 6.26 -13.43
N ASP A 576 3.07 5.83 -14.22
CA ASP A 576 4.10 6.71 -14.78
C ASP A 576 3.51 7.71 -15.79
N ALA A 577 2.48 7.30 -16.54
CA ALA A 577 1.71 8.17 -17.42
C ALA A 577 0.72 9.10 -16.66
N GLY A 578 0.58 8.97 -15.34
CA GLY A 578 -0.37 9.75 -14.53
C GLY A 578 -1.85 9.45 -14.81
N LYS A 579 -2.17 8.24 -15.29
CA LYS A 579 -3.54 7.88 -15.74
C LYS A 579 -4.18 6.76 -14.91
N ARG A 580 -3.42 6.11 -14.01
CA ARG A 580 -3.86 4.88 -13.34
C ARG A 580 -5.15 5.00 -12.55
N VAL A 581 -5.41 6.12 -11.89
CA VAL A 581 -6.63 6.34 -11.08
C VAL A 581 -7.88 6.63 -11.92
N GLN A 582 -7.71 6.86 -13.23
CA GLN A 582 -8.80 7.21 -14.12
C GLN A 582 -9.52 5.98 -14.72
N THR A 583 -9.06 4.76 -14.41
CA THR A 583 -9.67 3.51 -14.88
C THR A 583 -9.53 2.40 -13.85
N ALA A 584 -10.43 1.42 -13.88
CA ALA A 584 -10.30 0.17 -13.15
C ALA A 584 -9.77 -0.94 -14.08
N LEU A 585 -8.79 -1.71 -13.59
CA LEU A 585 -8.27 -2.88 -14.30
C LEU A 585 -9.01 -4.13 -13.83
N ILE A 586 -9.72 -4.79 -14.71
CA ILE A 586 -10.43 -6.05 -14.47
C ILE A 586 -9.68 -7.14 -15.22
N VAL A 587 -9.42 -8.26 -14.58
CA VAL A 587 -8.66 -9.37 -15.17
C VAL A 587 -9.58 -10.55 -15.42
N GLU A 588 -9.69 -10.96 -16.68
CA GLU A 588 -10.33 -12.18 -17.12
C GLU A 588 -9.24 -13.17 -17.53
N SER A 589 -8.92 -14.13 -16.66
CA SER A 589 -7.78 -15.03 -16.91
C SER A 589 -8.07 -16.50 -16.63
N GLY A 590 -7.55 -17.35 -17.51
CA GLY A 590 -7.54 -18.80 -17.35
C GLY A 590 -6.56 -19.29 -16.29
N GLU A 591 -5.54 -18.51 -15.93
CA GLU A 591 -4.53 -18.91 -14.92
C GLU A 591 -5.08 -18.96 -13.48
N ILE A 592 -6.17 -18.22 -13.18
CA ILE A 592 -6.64 -18.01 -11.80
C ILE A 592 -7.37 -19.26 -11.30
N ARG A 593 -6.79 -19.97 -10.34
CA ARG A 593 -7.39 -21.15 -9.70
C ARG A 593 -7.20 -21.21 -8.19
N GLU A 594 -6.16 -20.57 -7.66
CA GLU A 594 -5.79 -20.56 -6.24
C GLU A 594 -5.94 -19.18 -5.61
N VAL A 595 -6.02 -19.16 -4.28
CA VAL A 595 -6.05 -17.92 -3.50
C VAL A 595 -4.81 -17.06 -3.75
N MET A 596 -3.62 -17.70 -3.88
CA MET A 596 -2.37 -17.00 -4.14
C MET A 596 -2.37 -16.24 -5.47
N HIS A 597 -2.97 -16.81 -6.53
CA HIS A 597 -3.13 -16.14 -7.82
C HIS A 597 -3.99 -14.88 -7.69
N ALA A 598 -5.13 -15.00 -7.00
CA ALA A 598 -6.01 -13.85 -6.74
C ALA A 598 -5.28 -12.77 -5.90
N ALA A 599 -4.57 -13.18 -4.86
CA ALA A 599 -3.82 -12.27 -3.99
C ALA A 599 -2.73 -11.50 -4.77
N LEU A 600 -1.96 -12.18 -5.63
CA LEU A 600 -0.94 -11.56 -6.46
C LEU A 600 -1.52 -10.54 -7.45
N LEU A 601 -2.55 -10.91 -8.21
CA LEU A 601 -3.17 -10.01 -9.18
C LEU A 601 -3.72 -8.74 -8.52
N LEU A 602 -4.39 -8.87 -7.38
CA LEU A 602 -4.88 -7.73 -6.60
C LEU A 602 -3.70 -6.94 -6.01
N GLY A 603 -2.69 -7.61 -5.46
CA GLY A 603 -1.50 -7.01 -4.90
C GLY A 603 -0.68 -6.20 -5.91
N TYR A 604 -0.76 -6.55 -7.20
CA TYR A 604 -0.11 -5.82 -8.29
C TYR A 604 -1.06 -4.97 -9.14
N GLY A 605 -2.26 -4.65 -8.62
CA GLY A 605 -3.06 -3.54 -9.12
C GLY A 605 -4.37 -3.89 -9.80
N ALA A 606 -4.76 -5.17 -9.92
CA ALA A 606 -6.10 -5.54 -10.40
C ALA A 606 -7.18 -5.02 -9.44
N SER A 607 -8.29 -4.54 -9.98
CA SER A 607 -9.45 -4.09 -9.21
C SER A 607 -10.48 -5.21 -9.01
N ALA A 608 -10.59 -6.12 -9.99
CA ALA A 608 -11.47 -7.28 -9.94
C ALA A 608 -10.94 -8.40 -10.84
N LEU A 609 -11.35 -9.64 -10.57
CA LEU A 609 -10.85 -10.86 -11.20
C LEU A 609 -12.01 -11.75 -11.64
N CYS A 610 -11.91 -12.34 -12.82
CA CYS A 610 -12.83 -13.37 -13.32
C CYS A 610 -12.04 -14.64 -13.69
N PRO A 611 -12.06 -15.69 -12.86
CA PRO A 611 -11.38 -16.98 -13.12
C PRO A 611 -12.21 -17.85 -14.07
N TYR A 612 -12.35 -17.42 -15.32
CA TYR A 612 -13.31 -17.99 -16.26
C TYR A 612 -13.06 -19.47 -16.55
N LEU A 613 -11.80 -19.89 -16.64
CA LEU A 613 -11.46 -21.29 -16.92
C LEU A 613 -11.79 -22.18 -15.72
N THR A 614 -11.54 -21.73 -14.50
CA THR A 614 -11.94 -22.45 -13.29
C THR A 614 -13.46 -22.62 -13.24
N TYR A 615 -14.24 -21.63 -13.66
CA TYR A 615 -15.70 -21.78 -13.76
C TYR A 615 -16.12 -22.80 -14.83
N ALA A 616 -15.40 -22.88 -15.95
CA ALA A 616 -15.63 -23.90 -16.95
C ALA A 616 -15.29 -25.31 -16.44
N VAL A 617 -14.19 -25.43 -15.69
CA VAL A 617 -13.82 -26.69 -15.02
C VAL A 617 -14.90 -27.12 -14.03
N LEU A 618 -15.42 -26.20 -13.21
CA LEU A 618 -16.52 -26.49 -12.26
C LEU A 618 -17.78 -27.00 -12.99
N ASP A 619 -18.15 -26.36 -14.09
CA ASP A 619 -19.31 -26.77 -14.90
C ASP A 619 -19.15 -28.19 -15.46
N ASP A 620 -17.96 -28.53 -15.97
CA ASP A 620 -17.63 -29.86 -16.44
C ASP A 620 -17.62 -30.91 -15.32
N LEU A 621 -17.04 -30.61 -14.16
CA LEU A 621 -16.98 -31.51 -13.00
C LEU A 621 -18.38 -31.81 -12.45
N VAL A 622 -19.28 -30.83 -12.43
CA VAL A 622 -20.69 -31.03 -12.06
C VAL A 622 -21.41 -31.91 -13.10
N LYS A 623 -21.24 -31.62 -14.40
CA LYS A 623 -21.83 -32.41 -15.49
C LYS A 623 -21.37 -33.87 -15.48
N ARG A 624 -20.11 -34.12 -15.12
CA ARG A 624 -19.56 -35.50 -14.98
C ARG A 624 -19.93 -36.18 -13.64
N GLY A 625 -20.57 -35.47 -12.74
CA GLY A 625 -20.94 -36.00 -11.42
C GLY A 625 -19.79 -36.16 -10.43
N LYS A 626 -18.63 -35.55 -10.68
CA LYS A 626 -17.49 -35.48 -9.74
C LYS A 626 -17.78 -34.53 -8.57
N ILE A 627 -18.55 -33.48 -8.79
CA ILE A 627 -19.12 -32.59 -7.78
C ILE A 627 -20.62 -32.88 -7.71
N GLN A 628 -21.14 -33.13 -6.49
CA GLN A 628 -22.53 -33.50 -6.27
C GLN A 628 -23.48 -32.29 -6.15
N GLU A 629 -22.93 -31.13 -5.79
CA GLU A 629 -23.61 -29.86 -5.71
C GLU A 629 -23.98 -29.36 -7.12
N ASP A 630 -25.03 -28.55 -7.23
CA ASP A 630 -25.32 -27.85 -8.48
C ASP A 630 -24.24 -26.81 -8.79
N TYR A 631 -24.13 -26.42 -10.06
CA TYR A 631 -23.10 -25.49 -10.52
C TYR A 631 -23.07 -24.16 -9.72
N HIS A 632 -24.25 -23.58 -9.44
CA HIS A 632 -24.30 -22.32 -8.73
C HIS A 632 -23.75 -22.45 -7.30
N THR A 633 -24.10 -23.53 -6.61
CA THR A 633 -23.58 -23.83 -5.28
C THR A 633 -22.06 -24.05 -5.32
N ALA A 634 -21.56 -24.80 -6.29
CA ALA A 634 -20.12 -25.03 -6.49
C ALA A 634 -19.36 -23.72 -6.76
N GLU A 635 -19.87 -22.87 -7.65
CA GLU A 635 -19.33 -21.54 -7.97
C GLU A 635 -19.28 -20.64 -6.72
N GLN A 636 -20.37 -20.56 -5.95
CA GLN A 636 -20.44 -19.76 -4.74
C GLN A 636 -19.50 -20.28 -3.64
N ASN A 637 -19.35 -21.59 -3.50
CA ASN A 637 -18.40 -22.20 -2.58
C ASN A 637 -16.96 -21.88 -2.97
N TYR A 638 -16.61 -21.96 -4.26
CA TYR A 638 -15.29 -21.57 -4.75
C TYR A 638 -14.99 -20.10 -4.44
N ILE A 639 -15.89 -19.19 -4.78
CA ILE A 639 -15.76 -17.76 -4.46
C ILE A 639 -15.59 -17.54 -2.95
N LYS A 640 -16.39 -18.26 -2.13
CA LYS A 640 -16.28 -18.19 -0.67
C LYS A 640 -14.91 -18.65 -0.17
N ALA A 641 -14.34 -19.70 -0.77
CA ALA A 641 -13.00 -20.18 -0.44
C ALA A 641 -11.94 -19.13 -0.74
N VAL A 642 -11.97 -18.53 -1.94
CA VAL A 642 -11.05 -17.45 -2.33
C VAL A 642 -11.17 -16.24 -1.38
N LYS A 643 -12.39 -15.82 -1.05
CA LYS A 643 -12.64 -14.72 -0.10
C LYS A 643 -12.04 -14.99 1.28
N LYS A 644 -12.24 -16.21 1.81
CA LYS A 644 -11.67 -16.62 3.11
C LYS A 644 -10.13 -16.62 3.06
N GLY A 645 -9.55 -17.09 1.96
CA GLY A 645 -8.11 -17.08 1.78
C GLY A 645 -7.53 -15.65 1.72
N LEU A 646 -8.18 -14.74 0.99
CA LEU A 646 -7.80 -13.32 0.94
C LEU A 646 -7.87 -12.67 2.33
N PHE A 647 -8.95 -12.89 3.09
CA PHE A 647 -9.03 -12.39 4.47
C PHE A 647 -7.88 -12.91 5.33
N LYS A 648 -7.56 -14.20 5.23
CA LYS A 648 -6.45 -14.81 5.98
C LYS A 648 -5.09 -14.21 5.65
N ILE A 649 -4.80 -13.96 4.36
CA ILE A 649 -3.58 -13.30 3.93
C ILE A 649 -3.53 -11.87 4.48
N MET A 650 -4.59 -11.10 4.27
CA MET A 650 -4.69 -9.71 4.73
C MET A 650 -4.57 -9.61 6.26
N ALA A 651 -5.25 -10.49 7.01
CA ALA A 651 -5.18 -10.51 8.47
C ALA A 651 -3.76 -10.74 8.99
N LYS A 652 -3.00 -11.65 8.38
CA LYS A 652 -1.60 -11.91 8.72
C LYS A 652 -0.68 -10.74 8.42
N MET A 653 -0.99 -9.94 7.40
CA MET A 653 -0.26 -8.73 7.06
C MET A 653 -0.72 -7.49 7.83
N GLY A 654 -1.78 -7.61 8.63
CA GLY A 654 -2.36 -6.47 9.34
C GLY A 654 -3.01 -5.45 8.41
N ILE A 655 -3.53 -5.89 7.26
CA ILE A 655 -4.22 -5.06 6.27
C ILE A 655 -5.71 -5.36 6.36
N SER A 656 -6.51 -4.33 6.60
CA SER A 656 -7.91 -4.51 6.92
C SER A 656 -8.86 -4.36 5.73
N THR A 657 -8.47 -3.67 4.67
CA THR A 657 -9.32 -3.50 3.49
C THR A 657 -8.65 -3.99 2.22
N ILE A 658 -9.45 -4.54 1.29
CA ILE A 658 -8.94 -4.94 -0.02
C ILE A 658 -8.40 -3.74 -0.82
N ARG A 659 -8.93 -2.55 -0.59
CA ARG A 659 -8.47 -1.32 -1.23
C ARG A 659 -7.04 -0.97 -0.81
N SER A 660 -6.69 -1.15 0.46
CA SER A 660 -5.34 -0.96 0.98
C SER A 660 -4.39 -2.07 0.51
N TYR A 661 -4.91 -3.29 0.30
CA TYR A 661 -4.16 -4.42 -0.22
C TYR A 661 -3.83 -4.27 -1.71
N ARG A 662 -4.74 -3.67 -2.48
CA ARG A 662 -4.59 -3.48 -3.92
C ARG A 662 -3.38 -2.58 -4.23
N GLY A 663 -2.44 -3.10 -4.98
CA GLY A 663 -1.19 -2.41 -5.31
C GLY A 663 -0.19 -2.32 -4.16
N ALA A 664 -0.42 -2.98 -3.01
CA ALA A 664 0.49 -2.94 -1.87
C ALA A 664 1.79 -3.72 -2.09
N LYS A 665 1.83 -4.65 -3.06
CA LYS A 665 3.05 -5.38 -3.47
C LYS A 665 3.77 -6.06 -2.31
N ILE A 666 3.02 -6.69 -1.42
CA ILE A 666 3.54 -7.38 -0.23
C ILE A 666 4.01 -8.81 -0.54
N PHE A 667 4.76 -8.92 -1.61
CA PHE A 667 5.35 -10.16 -2.07
C PHE A 667 6.87 -10.00 -2.25
N GLU A 668 7.57 -11.09 -2.14
CA GLU A 668 8.96 -11.21 -2.53
C GLU A 668 9.03 -11.95 -3.86
N SER A 669 9.75 -11.40 -4.82
CA SER A 669 10.10 -12.09 -6.07
C SER A 669 11.39 -12.87 -5.88
N ILE A 670 11.43 -14.11 -6.37
CA ILE A 670 12.58 -15.01 -6.23
C ILE A 670 13.02 -15.48 -7.60
N GLY A 671 14.24 -15.12 -7.99
CA GLY A 671 14.84 -15.55 -9.24
C GLY A 671 14.39 -14.76 -10.47
N LEU A 672 13.95 -13.52 -10.31
CA LEU A 672 13.66 -12.59 -11.40
C LEU A 672 14.78 -11.56 -11.55
N SER A 673 15.14 -11.21 -12.78
CA SER A 673 16.18 -10.20 -13.06
C SER A 673 15.73 -8.80 -12.63
N GLU A 674 16.69 -7.98 -12.21
CA GLU A 674 16.44 -6.59 -11.83
C GLU A 674 15.83 -5.78 -12.98
N SER A 675 16.26 -6.01 -14.23
CA SER A 675 15.72 -5.33 -15.40
C SER A 675 14.24 -5.63 -15.62
N LEU A 676 13.84 -6.90 -15.48
CA LEU A 676 12.43 -7.30 -15.58
C LEU A 676 11.58 -6.64 -14.51
N LEU A 677 12.05 -6.65 -13.26
CA LEU A 677 11.32 -6.04 -12.13
C LEU A 677 11.21 -4.54 -12.30
N LYS A 678 12.28 -3.87 -12.69
CA LYS A 678 12.29 -2.42 -12.92
C LYS A 678 11.32 -2.01 -14.04
N ASN A 679 11.30 -2.76 -15.14
CA ASN A 679 10.50 -2.40 -16.32
C ASN A 679 9.00 -2.68 -16.11
N TYR A 680 8.64 -3.76 -15.40
CA TYR A 680 7.24 -4.20 -15.34
C TYR A 680 6.63 -4.21 -13.93
N PHE A 681 7.45 -4.12 -12.85
CA PHE A 681 6.99 -4.18 -11.45
C PHE A 681 7.34 -2.91 -10.66
N GLY A 682 7.96 -1.93 -11.30
CA GLY A 682 8.40 -0.70 -10.67
C GLY A 682 9.70 -0.88 -9.90
N THR A 683 9.75 -0.46 -8.62
CA THR A 683 10.97 -0.51 -7.79
C THR A 683 11.10 -1.81 -6.97
N GLU A 684 10.49 -2.90 -7.40
CA GLU A 684 10.62 -4.19 -6.71
C GLU A 684 12.07 -4.69 -6.75
N VAL A 685 12.50 -5.29 -5.65
CA VAL A 685 13.82 -5.90 -5.53
C VAL A 685 13.64 -7.40 -5.37
N SER A 686 14.38 -8.18 -6.18
CA SER A 686 14.50 -9.61 -5.97
C SER A 686 15.67 -9.89 -5.03
N THR A 687 15.44 -10.66 -3.98
CA THR A 687 16.51 -11.10 -3.07
C THR A 687 17.52 -11.97 -3.82
N ILE A 688 17.06 -12.75 -4.79
CA ILE A 688 17.87 -13.57 -5.67
C ILE A 688 17.51 -13.19 -7.10
N GLY A 689 18.45 -12.61 -7.83
CA GLY A 689 18.32 -12.37 -9.28
C GLY A 689 18.20 -13.67 -10.06
N GLY A 690 17.89 -13.57 -11.35
CA GLY A 690 17.73 -14.77 -12.17
C GLY A 690 17.25 -14.47 -13.58
N ILE A 691 16.11 -15.06 -13.96
CA ILE A 691 15.59 -15.06 -15.31
C ILE A 691 15.06 -13.70 -15.78
N GLY A 692 15.17 -13.47 -17.07
CA GLY A 692 14.57 -12.36 -17.79
C GLY A 692 13.29 -12.76 -18.53
N LEU A 693 12.85 -11.87 -19.41
CA LEU A 693 11.64 -12.04 -20.22
C LEU A 693 11.73 -13.25 -21.17
N GLU A 694 12.95 -13.56 -21.65
CA GLU A 694 13.22 -14.71 -22.53
C GLU A 694 12.74 -16.04 -21.92
N THR A 695 13.08 -16.29 -20.67
CA THR A 695 12.68 -17.54 -20.01
C THR A 695 11.17 -17.59 -19.77
N ILE A 696 10.54 -16.45 -19.44
CA ILE A 696 9.10 -16.38 -19.27
C ILE A 696 8.38 -16.67 -20.59
N ALA A 697 8.84 -16.07 -21.69
CA ALA A 697 8.31 -16.34 -23.03
C ALA A 697 8.47 -17.83 -23.42
N ARG A 698 9.66 -18.40 -23.16
CA ARG A 698 9.93 -19.81 -23.42
C ARG A 698 9.02 -20.74 -22.62
N ASP A 699 8.79 -20.46 -21.35
CA ASP A 699 7.92 -21.28 -20.50
C ASP A 699 6.45 -21.18 -20.94
N ALA A 700 5.96 -19.99 -21.30
CA ALA A 700 4.63 -19.81 -21.87
C ALA A 700 4.47 -20.58 -23.19
N ILE A 701 5.44 -20.49 -24.10
CA ILE A 701 5.45 -21.24 -25.36
C ILE A 701 5.50 -22.76 -25.14
N ARG A 702 6.27 -23.23 -24.16
CA ARG A 702 6.33 -24.67 -23.82
C ARG A 702 4.97 -25.21 -23.31
N LEU A 703 4.21 -24.40 -22.55
CA LEU A 703 2.86 -24.76 -22.15
C LEU A 703 1.91 -24.75 -23.36
N HIS A 704 2.02 -23.72 -24.20
CA HIS A 704 1.27 -23.58 -25.44
C HIS A 704 1.52 -24.77 -26.40
N ASP A 705 2.77 -25.14 -26.63
CA ASP A 705 3.14 -26.30 -27.47
C ASP A 705 2.50 -27.60 -26.96
N LYS A 706 2.42 -27.78 -25.63
CA LYS A 706 1.73 -28.93 -25.03
C LYS A 706 0.23 -28.91 -25.31
N ALA A 707 -0.39 -27.74 -25.29
CA ALA A 707 -1.82 -27.55 -25.50
C ALA A 707 -2.22 -27.75 -26.97
N PHE A 708 -1.34 -27.34 -27.90
CA PHE A 708 -1.58 -27.38 -29.36
C PHE A 708 -0.83 -28.48 -30.09
N ALA A 709 -0.19 -29.43 -29.37
CA ALA A 709 0.52 -30.57 -29.96
C ALA A 709 -0.39 -31.37 -30.89
N ALA A 710 0.20 -31.86 -32.00
CA ALA A 710 -0.52 -32.67 -33.00
C ALA A 710 -1.17 -33.93 -32.40
N LYS A 711 -0.60 -34.48 -31.33
CA LYS A 711 -1.14 -35.62 -30.60
C LYS A 711 -1.92 -35.09 -29.41
N LYS A 712 -3.26 -35.06 -29.55
CA LYS A 712 -4.14 -34.65 -28.46
C LYS A 712 -3.93 -35.45 -27.19
N LEU A 713 -3.75 -34.78 -26.07
CA LEU A 713 -3.83 -35.38 -24.75
C LEU A 713 -5.31 -35.37 -24.33
N ASP A 714 -5.87 -36.53 -24.06
CA ASP A 714 -7.26 -36.70 -23.62
C ASP A 714 -7.42 -36.59 -22.09
N PHE A 715 -6.32 -36.34 -21.37
CA PHE A 715 -6.26 -36.24 -19.91
C PHE A 715 -5.19 -35.24 -19.45
N LEU A 716 -5.39 -34.67 -18.27
CA LEU A 716 -4.41 -33.80 -17.65
C LEU A 716 -3.25 -34.62 -17.06
N PRO A 717 -2.01 -34.11 -17.14
CA PRO A 717 -0.88 -34.76 -16.48
C PRO A 717 -1.01 -34.62 -14.95
N SER A 718 -0.58 -35.67 -14.24
CA SER A 718 -0.36 -35.55 -12.79
C SER A 718 0.96 -34.77 -12.61
N MET A 719 0.88 -33.50 -12.17
CA MET A 719 2.05 -32.61 -12.09
C MET A 719 3.09 -33.10 -11.06
N GLY A 720 2.64 -33.76 -10.01
CA GLY A 720 3.52 -34.23 -8.94
C GLY A 720 4.09 -33.08 -8.12
N GLN A 721 3.34 -32.00 -7.93
CA GLN A 721 3.75 -30.86 -7.13
C GLN A 721 3.57 -31.10 -5.62
N PHE A 722 2.48 -31.72 -5.25
CA PHE A 722 2.15 -32.01 -3.84
C PHE A 722 2.50 -33.44 -3.44
N HIS A 723 2.50 -34.35 -4.40
CA HIS A 723 2.81 -35.76 -4.18
C HIS A 723 3.84 -36.22 -5.21
N TYR A 724 4.90 -36.90 -4.75
CA TYR A 724 5.89 -37.47 -5.64
C TYR A 724 5.25 -38.30 -6.75
N ARG A 725 5.58 -38.01 -7.99
CA ARG A 725 5.27 -38.81 -9.18
C ARG A 725 6.54 -39.10 -9.96
N LYS A 726 6.66 -40.32 -10.52
CA LYS A 726 7.89 -40.77 -11.22
C LYS A 726 8.28 -39.81 -12.36
N ASP A 727 7.27 -39.33 -13.10
CA ASP A 727 7.48 -38.47 -14.29
C ASP A 727 6.98 -37.02 -14.03
N GLY A 728 6.79 -36.65 -12.77
CA GLY A 728 6.36 -35.31 -12.34
C GLY A 728 7.52 -34.40 -11.94
N ILE A 729 7.17 -33.34 -11.23
CA ILE A 729 8.16 -32.41 -10.66
C ILE A 729 9.07 -33.17 -9.70
N LYS A 730 10.37 -32.87 -9.73
CA LYS A 730 11.36 -33.48 -8.84
C LYS A 730 11.16 -33.04 -7.40
N HIS A 731 11.37 -33.96 -6.46
CA HIS A 731 11.33 -33.72 -5.03
C HIS A 731 12.69 -33.94 -4.39
N ALA A 732 13.05 -33.11 -3.42
CA ALA A 732 14.24 -33.34 -2.61
C ALA A 732 14.13 -34.66 -1.81
N TRP A 733 12.92 -34.96 -1.33
CA TRP A 733 12.56 -36.17 -0.61
C TRP A 733 11.76 -37.10 -1.53
N ASN A 734 12.42 -38.16 -2.01
CA ASN A 734 11.81 -39.14 -2.90
C ASN A 734 11.61 -40.50 -2.17
N PRO A 735 10.90 -41.46 -2.78
CA PRO A 735 10.65 -42.75 -2.13
C PRO A 735 11.91 -43.50 -1.67
N GLU A 736 13.04 -43.37 -2.36
CA GLU A 736 14.29 -44.03 -1.97
C GLU A 736 14.88 -43.41 -0.70
N THR A 737 14.96 -42.07 -0.61
CA THR A 737 15.47 -41.38 0.56
C THR A 737 14.59 -41.66 1.80
N ILE A 738 13.27 -41.60 1.63
CA ILE A 738 12.31 -41.87 2.72
C ILE A 738 12.38 -43.31 3.18
N ALA A 739 12.37 -44.27 2.24
CA ALA A 739 12.42 -45.70 2.57
C ALA A 739 13.74 -46.08 3.27
N THR A 740 14.88 -45.52 2.79
CA THR A 740 16.19 -45.77 3.40
C THR A 740 16.26 -45.22 4.82
N LEU A 741 15.78 -44.00 5.08
CA LEU A 741 15.71 -43.43 6.42
C LEU A 741 14.82 -44.23 7.37
N GLN A 742 13.62 -44.62 6.90
CA GLN A 742 12.69 -45.43 7.70
C GLN A 742 13.27 -46.79 8.05
N LEU A 743 13.95 -47.44 7.09
CA LEU A 743 14.56 -48.72 7.32
C LEU A 743 15.74 -48.63 8.27
N ALA A 744 16.61 -47.62 8.11
CA ALA A 744 17.73 -47.33 9.03
C ALA A 744 17.21 -47.13 10.48
N THR A 745 16.19 -46.36 10.65
CA THR A 745 15.60 -46.06 11.97
C THR A 745 14.97 -47.32 12.59
N ARG A 746 14.16 -48.06 11.81
CA ARG A 746 13.47 -49.27 12.32
C ARG A 746 14.43 -50.38 12.72
N LYS A 747 15.58 -50.53 12.03
CA LYS A 747 16.58 -51.53 12.32
C LYS A 747 17.66 -51.09 13.26
N GLY A 748 17.77 -49.77 13.55
CA GLY A 748 18.92 -49.21 14.25
C GLY A 748 20.24 -49.37 13.46
N ASP A 749 20.15 -49.39 12.12
CA ASP A 749 21.26 -49.68 11.24
C ASP A 749 21.98 -48.40 10.78
N TYR A 750 23.20 -48.22 11.29
CA TYR A 750 24.00 -47.03 11.02
C TYR A 750 24.54 -47.00 9.56
N GLU A 751 24.79 -48.12 8.95
CA GLU A 751 25.25 -48.15 7.54
C GLU A 751 24.12 -47.73 6.58
N LEU A 752 22.87 -48.13 6.88
CA LEU A 752 21.72 -47.60 6.17
C LEU A 752 21.51 -46.11 6.41
N PHE A 753 21.81 -45.62 7.60
CA PHE A 753 21.74 -44.17 7.89
C PHE A 753 22.83 -43.42 7.09
N LYS A 754 24.05 -43.93 6.99
CA LYS A 754 25.07 -43.35 6.11
C LYS A 754 24.64 -43.38 4.64
N LYS A 755 24.04 -44.47 4.17
CA LYS A 755 23.46 -44.50 2.81
C LYS A 755 22.42 -43.41 2.62
N TYR A 756 21.57 -43.17 3.60
CA TYR A 756 20.60 -42.07 3.57
C TYR A 756 21.30 -40.71 3.48
N THR A 757 22.33 -40.44 4.30
CA THR A 757 23.09 -39.18 4.23
C THR A 757 23.73 -38.99 2.86
N HIS A 758 24.30 -39.99 2.25
CA HIS A 758 24.82 -39.93 0.87
C HIS A 758 23.70 -39.61 -0.13
N LEU A 759 22.55 -40.23 -0.02
CA LEU A 759 21.41 -39.95 -0.92
C LEU A 759 20.90 -38.49 -0.78
N VAL A 760 21.09 -37.88 0.36
CA VAL A 760 20.67 -36.49 0.59
C VAL A 760 21.78 -35.49 0.28
N ASP A 761 23.01 -35.74 0.80
CA ASP A 761 24.10 -34.76 0.77
C ASP A 761 24.88 -34.78 -0.56
N ASP A 762 25.01 -35.95 -1.20
CA ASP A 762 25.77 -36.10 -2.43
C ASP A 762 24.94 -35.95 -3.70
N LYS A 763 23.69 -35.44 -3.57
CA LYS A 763 22.90 -35.11 -4.77
C LYS A 763 23.61 -34.06 -5.62
N GLN A 764 23.94 -34.43 -6.84
CA GLN A 764 24.59 -33.54 -7.81
C GLN A 764 23.59 -32.73 -8.66
N GLU A 765 22.31 -32.76 -8.33
CA GLU A 765 21.29 -32.01 -9.06
C GLU A 765 21.28 -30.55 -8.64
N PRO A 766 21.61 -29.59 -9.53
CA PRO A 766 21.73 -28.16 -9.17
C PRO A 766 20.40 -27.45 -8.96
N ILE A 767 19.29 -28.18 -9.02
CA ILE A 767 17.93 -27.64 -8.92
C ILE A 767 17.44 -27.42 -7.45
N PHE A 768 18.18 -27.98 -6.48
CA PHE A 768 17.86 -27.81 -5.06
C PHE A 768 18.87 -26.89 -4.39
N ILE A 769 18.37 -25.89 -3.64
CA ILE A 769 19.19 -25.06 -2.76
C ILE A 769 19.37 -25.83 -1.45
N ARG A 770 20.61 -25.97 -1.00
CA ARG A 770 20.98 -26.62 0.26
C ARG A 770 21.47 -25.58 1.28
#